data_b4efdefab12cc2bd12ee06678da73f4a
#
_entry.id   b4efdefab12cc2bd12ee06678da73f4a
#
_cell.length_a   1.000
_cell.length_b   1.000
_cell.length_c   1.000
_cell.angle_alpha   90.00
_cell.angle_beta   90.00
_cell.angle_gamma   90.00
#
_symmetry.space_group_name_H-M   'P 1'
#
loop_
_entity.id
_entity.type
_entity.pdbx_description
1 polymer ?
#
loop_
_entity_poly.entity_id
_entity_poly.type
_entity_poly.pdbx_seq_one_letter_code
_entity_poly.pdbx_strand_id
1 'polypeptide(L)'
;MFKNDFQINQAAQHYLPNGLKVIHYLDASNPLICIQLHIKVGSAKENDYCRGYSHFIEHLTFKSTVNYPQNLISEIVPKNGGSINAYTDFDSTCYYLMMPSEKLELSLKILSELAFRACFTPADVKIEKDIIIEEIKQYENDPEGDFGEYIQQQYFRTSPLKYPVLGTVKSVSKAGYKDLLQHYKTNYVPSNAFVTISGSYYEEELLLYMDRYFGPWMDSEGAFQYQIQDKTEEVSNFRMDYRYRKGSTDYLGITLPELAESHPYSDHLLIAIRALAIGKSSRLYRRLVEKEKICASIKVSSLCGVLPGVSIIMFNPIGKGHIRQIIEVFAQELYHLLHHDMEAAELELIKRDLINGWIYSFESMENTASAISAEEFAGDTYKLYNYDKTIEAIKLEEIRLSIINYWKAESLQIYYQSSDNKEWKSVESITVQDFVAPILNAKIKKRAISLKQIEDYANSVEHIPASPNSITRISESYYTLQLTNSLRVTYKHIPNKIYCGFAIASPVSQIMETGHNRGVNYLTTSAMLYGSKYHTYPQIQDISRQHGFNLRVIHHLDTTIFKGKCFIDDLPVALNILSEILLYPTFDNRYISHIKSSTMDNLRREDDYPVTYAFKLWQKMLCGTKTNLDNSSGSISQLKSLRQGDLRKWHESWNFPTQFNLSIVGSISPEEIYSITQKCFGSVPLNDYPPTLHQPMYQSSPKQLRQVKKNIGQAIINLGGFAGPASDVKQNTAFHILAQVIGGDLFSRMFKILREQYGFAYQTGFDFNSINSVGFWNSFVYCDPKDVKPSLKLLQGILKDICENGITADELLTAQNYLIGMNRFDSENVSWQASSIANLIALGYDLDHFLSREERIRNVTLSDIFTTANNWLLPEKHYIHILS
;
A
#
# COMPACT_ATOMS: atom_id res chain seq x y z
N MET A 1 -22.42 17.89 9.95
CA MET A 1 -23.75 17.53 9.40
C MET A 1 -23.65 16.29 8.51
N PHE A 2 -22.79 16.27 7.50
CA PHE A 2 -22.71 15.14 6.56
C PHE A 2 -22.16 13.83 7.13
N LYS A 3 -21.30 13.84 8.16
CA LYS A 3 -20.82 12.61 8.83
C LYS A 3 -21.93 11.81 9.53
N ASN A 4 -22.92 12.50 10.10
CA ASN A 4 -24.01 11.86 10.83
C ASN A 4 -25.09 11.28 9.89
N ASP A 5 -25.05 11.61 8.60
CA ASP A 5 -26.04 11.20 7.60
C ASP A 5 -25.48 10.16 6.62
N PHE A 6 -24.21 9.71 6.81
CA PHE A 6 -23.64 8.67 5.96
C PHE A 6 -24.36 7.35 6.23
N GLN A 7 -25.15 6.92 5.27
CA GLN A 7 -25.79 5.60 5.27
C GLN A 7 -25.28 4.82 4.07
N ILE A 8 -24.78 3.63 4.32
CA ILE A 8 -24.47 2.67 3.28
C ILE A 8 -25.77 2.01 2.85
N ASN A 9 -26.03 1.98 1.56
CA ASN A 9 -27.13 1.18 1.02
C ASN A 9 -26.89 -0.29 1.39
N GLN A 10 -27.97 -1.00 1.69
CA GLN A 10 -27.85 -2.41 1.98
C GLN A 10 -27.54 -3.18 0.69
N ALA A 11 -26.50 -4.02 0.70
CA ALA A 11 -26.20 -4.92 -0.40
C ALA A 11 -27.33 -5.96 -0.54
N ALA A 12 -27.78 -6.17 -1.76
CA ALA A 12 -28.77 -7.19 -2.05
C ALA A 12 -28.11 -8.59 -2.03
N GLN A 13 -28.89 -9.60 -1.65
CA GLN A 13 -28.42 -10.98 -1.57
C GLN A 13 -29.35 -11.89 -2.35
N HIS A 14 -28.77 -12.73 -3.19
CA HIS A 14 -29.46 -13.75 -3.98
C HIS A 14 -28.80 -15.11 -3.81
N TYR A 15 -29.57 -16.18 -4.01
CA TYR A 15 -29.05 -17.54 -4.10
C TYR A 15 -29.44 -18.11 -5.46
N LEU A 16 -28.46 -18.62 -6.20
CA LEU A 16 -28.73 -19.37 -7.42
C LEU A 16 -29.34 -20.74 -7.09
N PRO A 17 -30.00 -21.39 -8.04
CA PRO A 17 -30.59 -22.73 -7.80
C PRO A 17 -29.59 -23.80 -7.35
N ASN A 18 -28.30 -23.63 -7.66
CA ASN A 18 -27.20 -24.51 -7.23
C ASN A 18 -26.64 -24.19 -5.84
N GLY A 19 -27.25 -23.22 -5.13
CA GLY A 19 -26.83 -22.81 -3.78
C GLY A 19 -25.73 -21.73 -3.71
N LEU A 20 -25.18 -21.27 -4.83
CA LEU A 20 -24.21 -20.18 -4.83
C LEU A 20 -24.84 -18.89 -4.31
N LYS A 21 -24.23 -18.27 -3.30
CA LYS A 21 -24.64 -16.97 -2.78
C LYS A 21 -24.04 -15.85 -3.61
N VAL A 22 -24.87 -14.88 -3.98
CA VAL A 22 -24.49 -13.66 -4.70
C VAL A 22 -24.84 -12.46 -3.84
N ILE A 23 -23.87 -11.62 -3.55
CA ILE A 23 -24.02 -10.38 -2.76
C ILE A 23 -23.64 -9.23 -3.68
N HIS A 24 -24.54 -8.26 -3.89
CA HIS A 24 -24.26 -7.19 -4.81
C HIS A 24 -24.66 -5.81 -4.28
N TYR A 25 -23.77 -4.84 -4.53
CA TYR A 25 -23.89 -3.45 -4.10
C TYR A 25 -23.85 -2.54 -5.32
N LEU A 26 -24.98 -1.88 -5.60
CA LEU A 26 -25.10 -0.95 -6.72
C LEU A 26 -24.57 0.42 -6.35
N ASP A 27 -23.53 0.86 -7.05
CA ASP A 27 -23.01 2.23 -7.02
C ASP A 27 -22.76 2.74 -8.45
N ALA A 28 -23.65 3.58 -8.94
CA ALA A 28 -23.57 4.17 -10.27
C ALA A 28 -22.68 5.43 -10.34
N SER A 29 -21.94 5.77 -9.32
CA SER A 29 -21.10 6.97 -9.27
C SER A 29 -19.93 6.94 -10.25
N ASN A 30 -19.46 5.73 -10.61
CA ASN A 30 -18.41 5.49 -11.61
C ASN A 30 -18.82 4.34 -12.55
N PRO A 31 -18.45 4.38 -13.83
CA PRO A 31 -18.76 3.30 -14.80
C PRO A 31 -17.79 2.12 -14.66
N LEU A 32 -17.61 1.63 -13.44
CA LEU A 32 -16.70 0.55 -13.07
C LEU A 32 -17.45 -0.53 -12.30
N ILE A 33 -16.94 -1.76 -12.36
CA ILE A 33 -17.37 -2.89 -11.52
C ILE A 33 -16.17 -3.59 -10.91
N CYS A 34 -16.33 -4.04 -9.68
CA CYS A 34 -15.45 -5.01 -9.04
C CYS A 34 -16.25 -6.27 -8.73
N ILE A 35 -15.73 -7.43 -9.11
CA ILE A 35 -16.34 -8.73 -8.83
C ILE A 35 -15.31 -9.58 -8.13
N GLN A 36 -15.65 -10.12 -6.94
CA GLN A 36 -14.84 -11.02 -6.14
C GLN A 36 -15.53 -12.37 -6.02
N LEU A 37 -14.87 -13.43 -6.46
CA LEU A 37 -15.27 -14.80 -6.24
C LEU A 37 -14.44 -15.36 -5.09
N HIS A 38 -15.08 -15.69 -3.99
CA HIS A 38 -14.47 -16.32 -2.83
C HIS A 38 -14.78 -17.82 -2.79
N ILE A 39 -13.73 -18.63 -2.77
CA ILE A 39 -13.82 -20.05 -2.42
C ILE A 39 -13.46 -20.13 -0.93
N LYS A 40 -14.35 -20.66 -0.10
CA LYS A 40 -14.18 -20.75 1.35
C LYS A 40 -13.17 -21.84 1.72
N VAL A 41 -11.99 -21.84 1.08
CA VAL A 41 -10.84 -22.70 1.36
C VAL A 41 -9.55 -21.91 1.27
N GLY A 42 -8.84 -21.80 2.37
CA GLY A 42 -7.51 -21.21 2.50
C GLY A 42 -6.61 -22.14 3.32
N SER A 43 -5.44 -21.66 3.71
CA SER A 43 -4.43 -22.49 4.37
C SER A 43 -4.88 -23.07 5.73
N ALA A 44 -5.82 -22.41 6.43
CA ALA A 44 -6.36 -22.89 7.69
C ALA A 44 -7.19 -24.18 7.56
N LYS A 45 -7.72 -24.44 6.35
CA LYS A 45 -8.49 -25.66 6.05
C LYS A 45 -7.63 -26.82 5.51
N GLU A 46 -6.34 -26.61 5.36
CA GLU A 46 -5.39 -27.60 4.90
C GLU A 46 -4.88 -28.48 6.04
N ASN A 47 -4.69 -29.76 5.76
CA ASN A 47 -4.05 -30.69 6.68
C ASN A 47 -2.55 -30.84 6.34
N ASP A 48 -1.79 -31.58 7.13
CA ASP A 48 -0.34 -31.71 6.99
C ASP A 48 0.12 -32.34 5.66
N TYR A 49 -0.76 -32.98 4.90
CA TYR A 49 -0.47 -33.58 3.60
C TYR A 49 -0.64 -32.60 2.45
N CYS A 50 -1.48 -31.57 2.59
CA CYS A 50 -1.84 -30.63 1.53
C CYS A 50 -1.47 -29.16 1.83
N ARG A 51 -0.47 -28.94 2.70
CA ARG A 51 -0.01 -27.57 3.04
C ARG A 51 0.47 -26.81 1.79
N GLY A 52 -0.15 -25.65 1.53
CA GLY A 52 0.12 -24.78 0.37
C GLY A 52 -0.66 -25.17 -0.88
N TYR A 53 -1.62 -26.12 -0.83
CA TYR A 53 -2.39 -26.54 -2.01
C TYR A 53 -3.37 -25.45 -2.47
N SER A 54 -3.99 -24.74 -1.56
CA SER A 54 -4.92 -23.64 -1.92
C SER A 54 -4.20 -22.56 -2.73
N HIS A 55 -3.05 -22.11 -2.27
CA HIS A 55 -2.21 -21.17 -3.00
C HIS A 55 -1.68 -21.75 -4.32
N PHE A 56 -1.28 -23.02 -4.34
CA PHE A 56 -0.84 -23.68 -5.56
C PHE A 56 -1.94 -23.73 -6.62
N ILE A 57 -3.20 -24.03 -6.23
CA ILE A 57 -4.34 -24.05 -7.12
C ILE A 57 -4.69 -22.67 -7.63
N GLU A 58 -4.55 -21.64 -6.81
CA GLU A 58 -4.68 -20.25 -7.22
C GLU A 58 -3.82 -19.98 -8.47
N HIS A 59 -2.53 -20.34 -8.45
CA HIS A 59 -1.63 -20.21 -9.61
C HIS A 59 -2.10 -21.05 -10.81
N LEU A 60 -2.52 -22.30 -10.56
CA LEU A 60 -2.87 -23.24 -11.64
C LEU A 60 -4.14 -22.87 -12.39
N THR A 61 -5.12 -22.25 -11.74
CA THR A 61 -6.39 -21.86 -12.39
C THR A 61 -6.21 -20.85 -13.51
N PHE A 62 -5.17 -20.01 -13.45
CA PHE A 62 -4.85 -19.06 -14.49
C PHE A 62 -4.20 -19.69 -15.74
N LYS A 63 -3.66 -20.92 -15.66
CA LYS A 63 -2.91 -21.55 -16.77
C LYS A 63 -3.78 -21.86 -17.97
N SER A 64 -4.87 -22.55 -17.75
CA SER A 64 -5.82 -22.89 -18.81
C SER A 64 -7.18 -23.16 -18.23
N THR A 65 -8.20 -22.74 -18.96
CA THR A 65 -9.58 -23.15 -18.74
C THR A 65 -10.16 -23.73 -20.02
N VAL A 66 -11.37 -24.32 -19.94
CA VAL A 66 -12.01 -24.94 -21.09
C VAL A 66 -12.12 -23.99 -22.28
N ASN A 67 -12.47 -22.73 -22.04
CA ASN A 67 -12.68 -21.75 -23.11
C ASN A 67 -11.50 -20.80 -23.32
N TYR A 68 -10.55 -20.74 -22.38
CA TYR A 68 -9.38 -19.83 -22.42
C TYR A 68 -8.10 -20.61 -22.15
N PRO A 69 -7.53 -21.28 -23.18
CA PRO A 69 -6.26 -22.02 -23.05
C PRO A 69 -5.06 -21.07 -22.97
N GLN A 70 -3.93 -21.58 -22.45
CA GLN A 70 -2.62 -20.94 -22.50
C GLN A 70 -2.59 -19.50 -21.94
N ASN A 71 -3.11 -19.29 -20.73
CA ASN A 71 -3.14 -17.98 -20.04
C ASN A 71 -3.89 -16.86 -20.79
N LEU A 72 -4.78 -17.19 -21.71
CA LEU A 72 -5.49 -16.23 -22.54
C LEU A 72 -6.31 -15.21 -21.70
N ILE A 73 -6.72 -15.57 -20.49
CA ILE A 73 -7.39 -14.65 -19.54
C ILE A 73 -6.50 -13.45 -19.23
N SER A 74 -5.21 -13.67 -19.02
CA SER A 74 -4.22 -12.61 -18.73
C SER A 74 -4.01 -11.62 -19.90
N GLU A 75 -4.51 -11.94 -21.10
CA GLU A 75 -4.52 -11.03 -22.25
C GLU A 75 -5.88 -10.36 -22.46
N ILE A 76 -6.96 -11.13 -22.30
CA ILE A 76 -8.32 -10.65 -22.59
C ILE A 76 -8.76 -9.57 -21.62
N VAL A 77 -8.44 -9.71 -20.33
CA VAL A 77 -8.84 -8.74 -19.30
C VAL A 77 -8.17 -7.39 -19.54
N PRO A 78 -6.84 -7.27 -19.66
CA PRO A 78 -6.17 -6.01 -19.99
C PRO A 78 -6.61 -5.42 -21.33
N LYS A 79 -6.82 -6.26 -22.36
CA LYS A 79 -7.30 -5.82 -23.67
C LYS A 79 -8.68 -5.16 -23.62
N ASN A 80 -9.49 -5.49 -22.61
CA ASN A 80 -10.78 -4.86 -22.36
C ASN A 80 -10.72 -3.76 -21.28
N GLY A 81 -9.52 -3.29 -20.93
CA GLY A 81 -9.33 -2.19 -19.96
C GLY A 81 -9.52 -2.62 -18.52
N GLY A 82 -9.38 -3.90 -18.20
CA GLY A 82 -9.54 -4.44 -16.86
C GLY A 82 -8.22 -4.87 -16.21
N SER A 83 -8.35 -5.26 -14.96
CA SER A 83 -7.31 -5.92 -14.17
C SER A 83 -7.90 -7.14 -13.48
N ILE A 84 -7.15 -8.23 -13.42
CA ILE A 84 -7.52 -9.46 -12.73
C ILE A 84 -6.37 -9.88 -11.84
N ASN A 85 -6.69 -10.31 -10.61
CA ASN A 85 -5.73 -10.87 -9.69
C ASN A 85 -6.41 -11.89 -8.77
N ALA A 86 -5.61 -12.55 -7.93
CA ALA A 86 -6.11 -13.45 -6.90
C ALA A 86 -5.21 -13.36 -5.67
N TYR A 87 -5.72 -13.87 -4.56
CA TYR A 87 -4.95 -14.09 -3.35
C TYR A 87 -5.51 -15.27 -2.56
N THR A 88 -4.64 -15.93 -1.82
CA THR A 88 -5.00 -16.93 -0.82
C THR A 88 -4.63 -16.41 0.56
N ASP A 89 -5.55 -16.54 1.50
CA ASP A 89 -5.34 -16.26 2.91
C ASP A 89 -5.58 -17.52 3.77
N PHE A 90 -5.78 -17.35 5.07
CA PHE A 90 -6.09 -18.46 5.96
C PHE A 90 -7.48 -19.06 5.70
N ASP A 91 -8.45 -18.24 5.38
CA ASP A 91 -9.86 -18.60 5.33
C ASP A 91 -10.37 -18.87 3.92
N SER A 92 -9.75 -18.24 2.90
CA SER A 92 -10.25 -18.25 1.54
C SER A 92 -9.17 -18.20 0.46
N THR A 93 -9.59 -18.56 -0.76
CA THR A 93 -8.94 -18.19 -2.03
C THR A 93 -9.88 -17.28 -2.79
N CYS A 94 -9.45 -16.06 -3.06
CA CYS A 94 -10.22 -15.03 -3.73
C CYS A 94 -9.68 -14.76 -5.14
N TYR A 95 -10.56 -14.74 -6.13
CA TYR A 95 -10.31 -14.26 -7.49
C TYR A 95 -11.08 -12.97 -7.69
N TYR A 96 -10.41 -11.89 -8.04
CA TYR A 96 -11.09 -10.60 -8.21
C TYR A 96 -10.73 -9.93 -9.52
N LEU A 97 -11.69 -9.20 -10.03
CA LEU A 97 -11.63 -8.59 -11.34
C LEU A 97 -12.23 -7.20 -11.30
N MET A 98 -11.47 -6.22 -11.78
CA MET A 98 -11.89 -4.84 -11.95
C MET A 98 -12.07 -4.56 -13.44
N MET A 99 -13.24 -4.09 -13.86
CA MET A 99 -13.55 -3.84 -15.28
C MET A 99 -14.42 -2.59 -15.47
N PRO A 100 -14.42 -2.00 -16.67
CA PRO A 100 -15.49 -1.10 -17.08
C PRO A 100 -16.85 -1.79 -17.00
N SER A 101 -17.89 -1.07 -16.57
CA SER A 101 -19.22 -1.63 -16.30
C SER A 101 -19.87 -2.31 -17.53
N GLU A 102 -19.60 -1.83 -18.74
CA GLU A 102 -20.07 -2.43 -20.00
C GLU A 102 -19.45 -3.81 -20.28
N LYS A 103 -18.50 -4.27 -19.48
CA LYS A 103 -17.87 -5.59 -19.58
C LYS A 103 -18.38 -6.59 -18.55
N LEU A 104 -19.52 -6.33 -17.91
CA LEU A 104 -20.11 -7.20 -16.88
C LEU A 104 -20.21 -8.67 -17.32
N GLU A 105 -20.78 -8.93 -18.50
CA GLU A 105 -20.96 -10.29 -19.05
C GLU A 105 -19.59 -11.00 -19.19
N LEU A 106 -18.60 -10.33 -19.78
CA LEU A 106 -17.27 -10.88 -19.95
C LEU A 106 -16.61 -11.20 -18.59
N SER A 107 -16.78 -10.32 -17.62
CA SER A 107 -16.24 -10.47 -16.26
C SER A 107 -16.76 -11.72 -15.56
N LEU A 108 -18.08 -11.91 -15.58
CA LEU A 108 -18.72 -13.08 -14.97
C LEU A 108 -18.36 -14.38 -15.71
N LYS A 109 -18.27 -14.33 -17.02
CA LYS A 109 -17.81 -15.46 -17.82
C LYS A 109 -16.39 -15.89 -17.44
N ILE A 110 -15.46 -14.93 -17.32
CA ILE A 110 -14.06 -15.22 -16.95
C ILE A 110 -13.97 -15.82 -15.53
N LEU A 111 -14.64 -15.23 -14.55
CA LEU A 111 -14.61 -15.77 -13.18
C LEU A 111 -15.25 -17.16 -13.09
N SER A 112 -16.29 -17.44 -13.85
CA SER A 112 -16.89 -18.79 -13.91
C SER A 112 -15.92 -19.83 -14.48
N GLU A 113 -15.07 -19.44 -15.43
CA GLU A 113 -14.03 -20.34 -15.97
C GLU A 113 -12.98 -20.69 -14.91
N LEU A 114 -12.53 -19.71 -14.10
CA LEU A 114 -11.59 -19.95 -12.99
C LEU A 114 -12.23 -20.80 -11.89
N ALA A 115 -13.51 -20.57 -11.60
CA ALA A 115 -14.25 -21.25 -10.53
C ALA A 115 -14.34 -22.77 -10.71
N PHE A 116 -14.72 -23.27 -11.90
CA PHE A 116 -15.04 -24.69 -12.08
C PHE A 116 -14.67 -25.27 -13.45
N ARG A 117 -13.98 -24.51 -14.30
CA ARG A 117 -13.55 -24.95 -15.64
C ARG A 117 -12.04 -24.88 -15.85
N ALA A 118 -11.25 -24.73 -14.78
CA ALA A 118 -9.81 -24.81 -14.89
C ALA A 118 -9.37 -26.21 -15.32
N CYS A 119 -8.43 -26.29 -16.26
CA CYS A 119 -7.96 -27.55 -16.86
C CYS A 119 -6.42 -27.57 -16.97
N PHE A 120 -5.74 -27.36 -15.84
CA PHE A 120 -4.29 -27.44 -15.74
C PHE A 120 -3.75 -28.86 -15.96
N THR A 121 -2.50 -28.96 -16.42
CA THR A 121 -1.84 -30.21 -16.80
C THR A 121 -0.70 -30.59 -15.83
N PRO A 122 -0.17 -31.84 -15.88
CA PRO A 122 1.03 -32.20 -15.15
C PRO A 122 2.27 -31.34 -15.47
N ALA A 123 2.34 -30.79 -16.70
CA ALA A 123 3.41 -29.87 -17.10
C ALA A 123 3.26 -28.51 -16.39
N ASP A 124 2.05 -27.97 -16.30
CA ASP A 124 1.76 -26.74 -15.56
C ASP A 124 2.12 -26.88 -14.08
N VAL A 125 1.73 -28.00 -13.46
CA VAL A 125 2.09 -28.30 -12.05
C VAL A 125 3.60 -28.31 -11.86
N LYS A 126 4.38 -28.85 -12.81
CA LYS A 126 5.84 -28.84 -12.71
C LYS A 126 6.43 -27.45 -12.77
N ILE A 127 5.97 -26.61 -13.69
CA ILE A 127 6.44 -25.23 -13.83
C ILE A 127 6.07 -24.41 -12.60
N GLU A 128 4.81 -24.44 -12.18
CA GLU A 128 4.33 -23.64 -11.04
C GLU A 128 4.96 -24.07 -9.72
N LYS A 129 5.28 -25.35 -9.55
CA LYS A 129 6.02 -25.84 -8.40
C LYS A 129 7.35 -25.10 -8.21
N ASP A 130 8.12 -24.96 -9.28
CA ASP A 130 9.41 -24.28 -9.22
C ASP A 130 9.22 -22.77 -8.95
N ILE A 131 8.18 -22.14 -9.52
CA ILE A 131 7.82 -20.73 -9.28
C ILE A 131 7.44 -20.49 -7.82
N ILE A 132 6.57 -21.33 -7.24
CA ILE A 132 6.13 -21.19 -5.83
C ILE A 132 7.31 -21.42 -4.87
N ILE A 133 8.22 -22.34 -5.18
CA ILE A 133 9.43 -22.53 -4.36
C ILE A 133 10.32 -21.28 -4.39
N GLU A 134 10.45 -20.62 -5.53
CA GLU A 134 11.18 -19.34 -5.61
C GLU A 134 10.47 -18.22 -4.85
N GLU A 135 9.15 -18.21 -4.84
CA GLU A 135 8.35 -17.28 -4.05
C GLU A 135 8.58 -17.48 -2.55
N ILE A 136 8.53 -18.71 -2.05
CA ILE A 136 8.84 -19.03 -0.65
C ILE A 136 10.24 -18.50 -0.28
N LYS A 137 11.25 -18.74 -1.11
CA LYS A 137 12.61 -18.22 -0.87
C LYS A 137 12.67 -16.69 -0.84
N GLN A 138 11.85 -16.00 -1.62
CA GLN A 138 11.78 -14.54 -1.58
C GLN A 138 11.25 -14.04 -0.23
N TYR A 139 10.20 -14.66 0.32
CA TYR A 139 9.70 -14.36 1.67
C TYR A 139 10.74 -14.68 2.74
N GLU A 140 11.44 -15.80 2.65
CA GLU A 140 12.54 -16.15 3.57
C GLU A 140 13.71 -15.14 3.50
N ASN A 141 13.91 -14.44 2.39
CA ASN A 141 14.93 -13.41 2.23
C ASN A 141 14.52 -12.04 2.79
N ASP A 142 13.23 -11.80 3.04
CA ASP A 142 12.75 -10.61 3.74
C ASP A 142 12.98 -10.76 5.26
N PRO A 143 13.86 -9.96 5.89
CA PRO A 143 14.19 -10.12 7.31
C PRO A 143 13.00 -9.91 8.26
N GLU A 144 12.09 -9.00 7.91
CA GLU A 144 10.90 -8.68 8.72
C GLU A 144 9.80 -9.72 8.52
N GLY A 145 9.54 -10.12 7.28
CA GLY A 145 8.58 -11.16 6.93
C GLY A 145 8.95 -12.51 7.52
N ASP A 146 10.21 -12.94 7.36
CA ASP A 146 10.74 -14.17 7.95
C ASP A 146 10.71 -14.17 9.49
N PHE A 147 10.88 -12.99 10.13
CA PHE A 147 10.73 -12.91 11.58
C PHE A 147 9.25 -13.01 11.99
N GLY A 148 8.33 -12.43 11.24
CA GLY A 148 6.90 -12.58 11.44
C GLY A 148 6.44 -14.02 11.32
N GLU A 149 6.89 -14.73 10.29
CA GLU A 149 6.61 -16.17 10.09
C GLU A 149 7.21 -17.04 11.22
N TYR A 150 8.42 -16.72 11.66
CA TYR A 150 9.01 -17.40 12.81
C TYR A 150 8.14 -17.23 14.07
N ILE A 151 7.64 -16.03 14.36
CA ILE A 151 6.74 -15.78 15.48
C ILE A 151 5.46 -16.60 15.32
N GLN A 152 4.85 -16.58 14.15
CA GLN A 152 3.65 -17.35 13.81
C GLN A 152 3.84 -18.85 14.12
N GLN A 153 4.90 -19.44 13.63
CA GLN A 153 5.21 -20.87 13.83
C GLN A 153 5.50 -21.23 15.28
N GLN A 154 6.07 -20.31 16.07
CA GLN A 154 6.38 -20.53 17.47
C GLN A 154 5.17 -20.28 18.38
N TYR A 155 4.32 -19.29 18.04
CA TYR A 155 3.14 -18.94 18.82
C TYR A 155 2.08 -20.04 18.79
N PHE A 156 1.66 -20.44 17.59
CA PHE A 156 0.64 -21.44 17.40
C PHE A 156 1.20 -22.85 17.56
N ARG A 157 0.57 -23.65 18.42
CA ARG A 157 0.94 -25.06 18.65
C ARG A 157 -0.01 -26.02 17.95
N THR A 158 -1.30 -25.77 18.07
CA THR A 158 -2.40 -26.63 17.63
C THR A 158 -3.25 -26.00 16.54
N SER A 159 -3.33 -24.67 16.51
CA SER A 159 -4.08 -23.94 15.48
C SER A 159 -3.48 -24.14 14.08
N PRO A 160 -4.31 -24.31 13.05
CA PRO A 160 -3.83 -24.38 11.66
C PRO A 160 -3.18 -23.07 11.19
N LEU A 161 -3.42 -21.93 11.87
CA LEU A 161 -2.75 -20.65 11.61
C LEU A 161 -1.23 -20.73 11.83
N LYS A 162 -0.69 -21.81 12.40
CA LYS A 162 0.74 -22.07 12.54
C LYS A 162 1.49 -22.09 11.20
N TYR A 163 0.82 -22.53 10.16
CA TYR A 163 1.48 -22.79 8.89
C TYR A 163 1.36 -21.60 7.94
N PRO A 164 2.44 -21.26 7.20
CA PRO A 164 2.40 -20.21 6.21
C PRO A 164 1.42 -20.57 5.08
N VAL A 165 0.79 -19.55 4.50
CA VAL A 165 -0.18 -19.72 3.42
C VAL A 165 0.42 -20.41 2.19
N LEU A 166 1.66 -20.09 1.85
CA LEU A 166 2.38 -20.69 0.72
C LEU A 166 2.77 -22.15 0.95
N GLY A 167 2.59 -22.66 2.17
CA GLY A 167 3.16 -23.93 2.58
C GLY A 167 4.68 -23.82 2.81
N THR A 168 5.39 -24.92 2.63
CA THR A 168 6.84 -24.99 2.79
C THR A 168 7.47 -25.57 1.52
N VAL A 169 8.76 -25.32 1.28
CA VAL A 169 9.50 -25.97 0.17
C VAL A 169 9.29 -27.47 0.16
N LYS A 170 9.26 -28.10 1.35
CA LYS A 170 9.05 -29.55 1.51
C LYS A 170 7.64 -29.99 1.08
N SER A 171 6.58 -29.29 1.49
CA SER A 171 5.20 -29.65 1.16
C SER A 171 4.91 -29.39 -0.33
N VAL A 172 5.28 -28.23 -0.84
CA VAL A 172 5.11 -27.86 -2.25
C VAL A 172 5.87 -28.80 -3.18
N SER A 173 7.12 -29.18 -2.85
CA SER A 173 7.90 -30.14 -3.65
C SER A 173 7.22 -31.51 -3.80
N LYS A 174 6.42 -31.93 -2.80
CA LYS A 174 5.71 -33.22 -2.82
C LYS A 174 4.35 -33.16 -3.52
N ALA A 175 3.78 -31.97 -3.71
CA ALA A 175 2.47 -31.80 -4.33
C ALA A 175 2.43 -32.50 -5.71
N GLY A 176 1.46 -33.39 -5.89
CA GLY A 176 1.24 -34.14 -7.13
C GLY A 176 0.03 -33.61 -7.91
N TYR A 177 0.03 -33.76 -9.25
CA TYR A 177 -1.08 -33.37 -10.11
C TYR A 177 -2.43 -33.93 -9.65
N LYS A 178 -2.47 -35.23 -9.30
CA LYS A 178 -3.71 -35.88 -8.89
C LYS A 178 -4.25 -35.33 -7.56
N ASP A 179 -3.36 -35.02 -6.64
CA ASP A 179 -3.74 -34.51 -5.32
C ASP A 179 -4.26 -33.08 -5.44
N LEU A 180 -3.60 -32.23 -6.24
CA LEU A 180 -4.04 -30.86 -6.53
C LEU A 180 -5.39 -30.85 -7.28
N LEU A 181 -5.56 -31.73 -8.27
CA LEU A 181 -6.82 -31.85 -8.99
C LEU A 181 -7.96 -32.32 -8.07
N GLN A 182 -7.68 -33.24 -7.15
CA GLN A 182 -8.65 -33.69 -6.15
C GLN A 182 -9.02 -32.53 -5.20
N HIS A 183 -8.03 -31.77 -4.71
CA HIS A 183 -8.27 -30.61 -3.84
C HIS A 183 -9.14 -29.57 -4.55
N TYR A 184 -8.85 -29.26 -5.81
CA TYR A 184 -9.67 -28.33 -6.62
C TYR A 184 -11.12 -28.84 -6.73
N LYS A 185 -11.34 -30.07 -7.18
CA LYS A 185 -12.67 -30.64 -7.37
C LYS A 185 -13.51 -30.74 -6.08
N THR A 186 -12.86 -30.94 -4.96
CA THR A 186 -13.53 -31.08 -3.65
C THR A 186 -13.95 -29.74 -3.07
N ASN A 187 -13.12 -28.70 -3.24
CA ASN A 187 -13.34 -27.42 -2.57
C ASN A 187 -13.96 -26.35 -3.48
N TYR A 188 -13.77 -26.43 -4.80
CA TYR A 188 -14.32 -25.47 -5.76
C TYR A 188 -15.73 -25.91 -6.18
N VAL A 189 -16.67 -25.69 -5.28
CA VAL A 189 -18.09 -26.05 -5.43
C VAL A 189 -18.97 -24.89 -4.99
N PRO A 190 -20.18 -24.72 -5.57
CA PRO A 190 -21.04 -23.57 -5.28
C PRO A 190 -21.43 -23.46 -3.80
N SER A 191 -21.64 -24.57 -3.10
CA SER A 191 -21.96 -24.60 -1.66
C SER A 191 -20.80 -24.09 -0.77
N ASN A 192 -19.55 -24.09 -1.28
CA ASN A 192 -18.35 -23.61 -0.58
C ASN A 192 -17.83 -22.29 -1.14
N ALA A 193 -18.68 -21.52 -1.84
CA ALA A 193 -18.30 -20.28 -2.48
C ALA A 193 -19.35 -19.18 -2.29
N PHE A 194 -18.97 -17.94 -2.56
CA PHE A 194 -19.86 -16.81 -2.79
C PHE A 194 -19.23 -15.80 -3.74
N VAL A 195 -20.07 -14.96 -4.35
CA VAL A 195 -19.63 -13.88 -5.23
C VAL A 195 -20.08 -12.55 -4.65
N THR A 196 -19.16 -11.60 -4.55
CA THR A 196 -19.46 -10.21 -4.17
C THR A 196 -19.24 -9.30 -5.36
N ILE A 197 -20.20 -8.41 -5.64
CA ILE A 197 -20.17 -7.49 -6.77
C ILE A 197 -20.43 -6.08 -6.26
N SER A 198 -19.59 -5.14 -6.64
CA SER A 198 -19.81 -3.72 -6.38
C SER A 198 -19.60 -2.90 -7.64
N GLY A 199 -20.39 -1.84 -7.84
CA GLY A 199 -20.25 -0.91 -8.94
C GLY A 199 -21.51 -0.66 -9.74
N SER A 200 -21.34 -0.24 -11.00
CA SER A 200 -22.42 0.19 -11.88
C SER A 200 -22.87 -0.96 -12.81
N TYR A 201 -24.11 -1.40 -12.68
CA TYR A 201 -24.70 -2.47 -13.49
C TYR A 201 -26.23 -2.37 -13.46
N TYR A 202 -26.91 -3.09 -14.37
CA TYR A 202 -28.35 -3.32 -14.28
C TYR A 202 -28.61 -4.67 -13.58
N GLU A 203 -29.41 -4.65 -12.53
CA GLU A 203 -29.64 -5.85 -11.68
C GLU A 203 -30.21 -7.03 -12.47
N GLU A 204 -31.15 -6.77 -13.38
CA GLU A 204 -31.73 -7.81 -14.23
C GLU A 204 -30.69 -8.50 -15.13
N GLU A 205 -29.75 -7.72 -15.69
CA GLU A 205 -28.65 -8.26 -16.50
C GLU A 205 -27.67 -9.04 -15.64
N LEU A 206 -27.32 -8.50 -14.46
CA LEU A 206 -26.45 -9.19 -13.51
C LEU A 206 -26.98 -10.58 -13.16
N LEU A 207 -28.24 -10.68 -12.74
CA LEU A 207 -28.84 -11.96 -12.33
C LEU A 207 -28.97 -12.92 -13.51
N LEU A 208 -29.33 -12.43 -14.72
CA LEU A 208 -29.35 -13.22 -15.95
C LEU A 208 -27.98 -13.83 -16.29
N TYR A 209 -26.91 -13.03 -16.19
CA TYR A 209 -25.55 -13.49 -16.48
C TYR A 209 -25.03 -14.42 -15.38
N MET A 210 -25.36 -14.15 -14.12
CA MET A 210 -25.04 -15.05 -13.00
C MET A 210 -25.64 -16.44 -13.22
N ASP A 211 -26.93 -16.53 -13.55
CA ASP A 211 -27.58 -17.80 -13.83
C ASP A 211 -26.96 -18.50 -15.07
N ARG A 212 -26.69 -17.76 -16.13
CA ARG A 212 -26.06 -18.28 -17.36
C ARG A 212 -24.69 -18.89 -17.15
N TYR A 213 -23.81 -18.19 -16.42
CA TYR A 213 -22.41 -18.57 -16.30
C TYR A 213 -22.09 -19.39 -15.05
N PHE A 214 -22.76 -19.17 -13.93
CA PHE A 214 -22.56 -19.91 -12.70
C PHE A 214 -23.64 -20.96 -12.41
N GLY A 215 -24.83 -20.88 -13.01
CA GLY A 215 -25.90 -21.88 -12.87
C GLY A 215 -25.47 -23.31 -13.20
N PRO A 216 -24.64 -23.57 -14.24
CA PRO A 216 -24.13 -24.90 -14.56
C PRO A 216 -23.11 -25.47 -13.55
N TRP A 217 -22.64 -24.70 -12.60
CA TRP A 217 -21.73 -25.15 -11.57
C TRP A 217 -22.44 -26.02 -10.53
N MET A 218 -21.96 -27.24 -10.32
CA MET A 218 -22.59 -28.21 -9.43
C MET A 218 -21.63 -28.67 -8.34
N ASP A 219 -22.20 -29.03 -7.22
CA ASP A 219 -21.43 -29.68 -6.16
C ASP A 219 -20.92 -31.04 -6.64
N SER A 220 -19.68 -31.36 -6.31
CA SER A 220 -19.12 -32.69 -6.59
C SER A 220 -19.63 -33.72 -5.60
N GLU A 221 -19.73 -35.01 -6.02
CA GLU A 221 -19.96 -36.12 -5.07
C GLU A 221 -18.82 -36.16 -4.04
N GLY A 222 -19.17 -35.95 -2.76
CA GLY A 222 -18.19 -35.84 -1.66
C GLY A 222 -17.69 -34.44 -1.38
N ALA A 223 -18.40 -33.39 -1.86
CA ALA A 223 -18.14 -32.01 -1.46
C ALA A 223 -18.08 -31.89 0.08
N PHE A 224 -16.96 -31.44 0.58
CA PHE A 224 -16.68 -31.46 2.01
C PHE A 224 -17.26 -30.20 2.68
N GLN A 225 -18.26 -30.35 3.55
CA GLN A 225 -18.64 -29.28 4.47
C GLN A 225 -17.62 -29.26 5.62
N TYR A 226 -16.63 -28.42 5.50
CA TYR A 226 -15.63 -28.27 6.54
C TYR A 226 -16.24 -27.53 7.75
N GLN A 227 -16.37 -28.25 8.87
CA GLN A 227 -16.59 -27.62 10.17
C GLN A 227 -15.23 -27.20 10.74
N ILE A 228 -15.01 -25.90 10.84
CA ILE A 228 -13.87 -25.35 11.56
C ILE A 228 -13.97 -25.87 13.00
N GLN A 229 -13.06 -26.74 13.42
CA GLN A 229 -12.94 -27.06 14.83
C GLN A 229 -12.31 -25.85 15.51
N ASP A 230 -13.09 -25.14 16.29
CA ASP A 230 -12.64 -24.04 17.13
C ASP A 230 -11.67 -24.58 18.19
N LYS A 231 -10.41 -24.73 17.80
CA LYS A 231 -9.31 -25.03 18.70
C LYS A 231 -8.70 -23.71 19.13
N THR A 232 -9.27 -23.12 20.17
CA THR A 232 -8.63 -22.00 20.85
C THR A 232 -7.22 -22.42 21.29
N GLU A 233 -6.23 -21.64 20.90
CA GLU A 233 -4.84 -21.85 21.34
C GLU A 233 -4.77 -21.47 22.82
N GLU A 234 -4.69 -22.45 23.74
CA GLU A 234 -4.43 -22.17 25.14
C GLU A 234 -2.94 -21.85 25.34
N VAL A 235 -2.61 -20.58 25.28
CA VAL A 235 -1.29 -20.10 25.67
C VAL A 235 -1.26 -19.98 27.19
N SER A 236 -0.72 -20.99 27.85
CA SER A 236 -0.78 -21.12 29.33
C SER A 236 0.47 -20.61 30.06
N ASN A 237 1.55 -20.27 29.37
CA ASN A 237 2.81 -19.87 30.01
C ASN A 237 3.52 -18.77 29.25
N PHE A 238 4.02 -17.78 29.98
CA PHE A 238 4.95 -16.79 29.46
C PHE A 238 6.17 -17.49 28.83
N ARG A 239 6.53 -17.06 27.63
CA ARG A 239 7.67 -17.60 26.91
C ARG A 239 8.47 -16.48 26.29
N MET A 240 9.78 -16.62 26.32
CA MET A 240 10.70 -15.82 25.56
C MET A 240 11.53 -16.71 24.65
N ASP A 241 11.45 -16.45 23.33
CA ASP A 241 12.21 -17.15 22.31
C ASP A 241 13.24 -16.24 21.68
N TYR A 242 14.36 -16.86 21.30
CA TYR A 242 15.48 -16.16 20.69
C TYR A 242 15.94 -16.85 19.42
N ARG A 243 16.29 -16.07 18.39
CA ARG A 243 17.05 -16.59 17.25
C ARG A 243 18.14 -15.60 16.80
N TYR A 244 19.17 -16.16 16.19
CA TYR A 244 20.22 -15.38 15.49
C TYR A 244 19.96 -15.38 14.00
N ARG A 245 20.02 -14.19 13.39
CA ARG A 245 20.04 -14.02 11.95
C ARG A 245 21.04 -12.94 11.58
N LYS A 246 22.03 -13.27 10.76
CA LYS A 246 23.01 -12.30 10.28
C LYS A 246 22.33 -11.17 9.51
N GLY A 247 22.48 -9.92 9.96
CA GLY A 247 21.90 -8.72 9.36
C GLY A 247 22.46 -7.44 9.97
N SER A 248 21.86 -6.30 9.64
CA SER A 248 22.28 -4.98 10.15
C SER A 248 21.45 -4.52 11.35
N THR A 249 20.28 -5.13 11.59
CA THR A 249 19.32 -4.71 12.61
C THR A 249 18.75 -5.86 13.42
N ASP A 250 18.37 -5.56 14.65
CA ASP A 250 17.66 -6.45 15.55
C ASP A 250 16.15 -6.24 15.40
N TYR A 251 15.36 -7.26 15.75
CA TYR A 251 13.89 -7.19 15.80
C TYR A 251 13.40 -7.75 17.13
N LEU A 252 12.40 -7.10 17.71
CA LEU A 252 11.68 -7.60 18.88
C LEU A 252 10.21 -7.74 18.54
N GLY A 253 9.61 -8.90 18.81
CA GLY A 253 8.18 -9.16 18.66
C GLY A 253 7.56 -9.43 20.03
N ILE A 254 6.41 -8.80 20.31
CA ILE A 254 5.57 -9.10 21.46
C ILE A 254 4.18 -9.44 20.95
N THR A 255 3.61 -10.56 21.43
CA THR A 255 2.32 -11.04 20.96
C THR A 255 1.22 -10.81 21.98
N LEU A 256 0.04 -10.44 21.47
CA LEU A 256 -1.20 -10.34 22.24
C LEU A 256 -2.27 -11.24 21.59
N PRO A 257 -3.00 -12.06 22.35
CA PRO A 257 -4.10 -12.86 21.82
C PRO A 257 -5.14 -11.99 21.13
N GLU A 258 -5.66 -12.45 20.01
CA GLU A 258 -6.70 -11.80 19.22
C GLU A 258 -7.91 -12.72 19.08
N LEU A 259 -9.09 -12.17 19.22
CA LEU A 259 -10.35 -12.91 19.11
C LEU A 259 -10.77 -13.02 17.66
N ALA A 260 -11.49 -14.06 17.30
CA ALA A 260 -12.12 -14.19 16.00
C ALA A 260 -12.95 -12.93 15.67
N GLU A 261 -13.01 -12.53 14.41
CA GLU A 261 -13.72 -11.32 13.98
C GLU A 261 -15.20 -11.31 14.38
N SER A 262 -15.85 -12.49 14.41
CA SER A 262 -17.24 -12.68 14.86
C SER A 262 -17.43 -12.58 16.36
N HIS A 263 -16.36 -12.50 17.16
CA HIS A 263 -16.49 -12.49 18.62
C HIS A 263 -16.98 -11.11 19.12
N PRO A 264 -17.96 -11.04 20.05
CA PRO A 264 -18.54 -9.76 20.53
C PRO A 264 -17.53 -8.76 21.10
N TYR A 265 -16.38 -9.23 21.59
CA TYR A 265 -15.33 -8.39 22.16
C TYR A 265 -14.15 -8.11 21.22
N SER A 266 -14.22 -8.50 19.94
CA SER A 266 -13.14 -8.26 18.97
C SER A 266 -12.83 -6.76 18.82
N ASP A 267 -13.86 -5.92 18.66
CA ASP A 267 -13.68 -4.46 18.54
C ASP A 267 -13.17 -3.80 19.83
N HIS A 268 -13.46 -4.37 20.98
CA HIS A 268 -12.92 -3.88 22.26
C HIS A 268 -11.40 -4.04 22.33
N LEU A 269 -10.90 -5.22 21.91
CA LEU A 269 -9.44 -5.47 21.82
C LEU A 269 -8.81 -4.67 20.68
N LEU A 270 -9.52 -4.45 19.56
CA LEU A 270 -9.06 -3.57 18.49
C LEU A 270 -8.85 -2.13 18.98
N ILE A 271 -9.77 -1.59 19.78
CA ILE A 271 -9.60 -0.28 20.41
C ILE A 271 -8.39 -0.28 21.36
N ALA A 272 -8.24 -1.34 22.16
CA ALA A 272 -7.13 -1.45 23.11
C ALA A 272 -5.76 -1.49 22.40
N ILE A 273 -5.59 -2.30 21.35
CA ILE A 273 -4.34 -2.39 20.60
C ILE A 273 -4.01 -1.07 19.85
N ARG A 274 -5.05 -0.35 19.36
CA ARG A 274 -4.87 0.98 18.78
C ARG A 274 -4.38 1.98 19.81
N ALA A 275 -4.95 2.01 21.00
CA ALA A 275 -4.44 2.86 22.08
C ALA A 275 -2.99 2.53 22.44
N LEU A 276 -2.65 1.25 22.50
CA LEU A 276 -1.34 0.77 22.91
C LEU A 276 -0.26 0.99 21.85
N ALA A 277 -0.49 0.54 20.60
CA ALA A 277 0.59 0.34 19.62
C ALA A 277 0.33 0.86 18.20
N ILE A 278 -0.92 1.08 17.77
CA ILE A 278 -1.20 1.44 16.37
C ILE A 278 -1.21 2.95 16.17
N GLY A 279 -0.38 3.42 15.25
CA GLY A 279 -0.29 4.82 14.84
C GLY A 279 0.63 5.66 15.71
N LYS A 280 0.99 6.85 15.20
CA LYS A 280 1.96 7.77 15.83
C LYS A 280 1.49 8.35 17.17
N SER A 281 0.21 8.37 17.42
CA SER A 281 -0.38 8.85 18.67
C SER A 281 -0.55 7.76 19.73
N SER A 282 -0.25 6.49 19.40
CA SER A 282 -0.30 5.38 20.35
C SER A 282 0.70 5.57 21.51
N ARG A 283 0.40 4.95 22.64
CA ARG A 283 1.19 5.09 23.86
C ARG A 283 2.64 4.66 23.68
N LEU A 284 2.84 3.48 23.08
CA LEU A 284 4.18 2.93 22.82
C LEU A 284 4.96 3.78 21.81
N TYR A 285 4.33 4.24 20.71
CA TYR A 285 5.01 5.09 19.73
C TYR A 285 5.49 6.39 20.35
N ARG A 286 4.63 7.11 21.07
CA ARG A 286 4.99 8.36 21.74
C ARG A 286 6.11 8.17 22.74
N ARG A 287 6.14 7.04 23.43
CA ARG A 287 7.14 6.78 24.44
C ARG A 287 8.46 6.28 23.85
N LEU A 288 8.43 5.21 23.08
CA LEU A 288 9.64 4.54 22.59
C LEU A 288 10.28 5.25 21.40
N VAL A 289 9.44 5.83 20.50
CA VAL A 289 9.91 6.46 19.27
C VAL A 289 10.17 7.95 19.46
N GLU A 290 9.25 8.70 20.07
CA GLU A 290 9.37 10.16 20.17
C GLU A 290 10.14 10.62 21.42
N LYS A 291 9.85 10.04 22.60
CA LYS A 291 10.41 10.50 23.88
C LYS A 291 11.75 9.85 24.16
N GLU A 292 11.80 8.53 24.24
CA GLU A 292 12.99 7.76 24.61
C GLU A 292 13.94 7.54 23.43
N LYS A 293 13.39 7.54 22.18
CA LYS A 293 14.14 7.44 20.94
C LYS A 293 14.98 6.16 20.82
N ILE A 294 14.47 5.07 21.36
CA ILE A 294 15.11 3.75 21.34
C ILE A 294 14.53 2.80 20.30
N CYS A 295 13.41 3.20 19.66
CA CYS A 295 12.82 2.49 18.51
C CYS A 295 12.75 3.41 17.29
N ALA A 296 13.05 2.86 16.13
CA ALA A 296 12.86 3.54 14.83
C ALA A 296 11.40 3.48 14.36
N SER A 297 10.75 2.35 14.59
CA SER A 297 9.34 2.14 14.26
C SER A 297 8.70 1.07 15.15
N ILE A 298 7.39 1.10 15.20
CA ILE A 298 6.54 0.07 15.81
C ILE A 298 5.48 -0.26 14.76
N LYS A 299 5.31 -1.56 14.48
CA LYS A 299 4.30 -2.08 13.56
C LYS A 299 3.45 -3.10 14.30
N VAL A 300 2.18 -3.22 13.93
CA VAL A 300 1.28 -4.27 14.42
C VAL A 300 0.75 -5.02 13.21
N SER A 301 0.88 -6.34 13.26
CA SER A 301 0.32 -7.25 12.27
C SER A 301 -0.69 -8.15 12.97
N SER A 302 -1.85 -8.36 12.38
CA SER A 302 -2.87 -9.30 12.84
C SER A 302 -2.75 -10.60 12.05
N LEU A 303 -2.80 -11.73 12.75
CA LEU A 303 -2.95 -13.08 12.20
C LEU A 303 -4.25 -13.66 12.77
N CYS A 304 -5.37 -13.13 12.31
CA CYS A 304 -6.72 -13.44 12.76
C CYS A 304 -7.67 -13.48 11.57
N GLY A 305 -8.82 -14.09 11.74
CA GLY A 305 -9.89 -14.15 10.76
C GLY A 305 -11.11 -14.86 11.36
N VAL A 306 -11.61 -15.89 10.69
CA VAL A 306 -12.67 -16.76 11.21
C VAL A 306 -12.21 -17.50 12.49
N LEU A 307 -10.92 -17.84 12.57
CA LEU A 307 -10.32 -18.40 13.78
C LEU A 307 -9.72 -17.30 14.67
N PRO A 308 -9.76 -17.47 16.00
CA PRO A 308 -9.01 -16.61 16.92
C PRO A 308 -7.51 -16.70 16.65
N GLY A 309 -6.83 -15.58 16.82
CA GLY A 309 -5.47 -15.42 16.38
C GLY A 309 -4.55 -14.65 17.31
N VAL A 310 -3.68 -13.84 16.75
CA VAL A 310 -2.66 -13.08 17.48
C VAL A 310 -2.33 -11.76 16.81
N SER A 311 -2.26 -10.68 17.59
CA SER A 311 -1.60 -9.43 17.20
C SER A 311 -0.11 -9.52 17.52
N ILE A 312 0.74 -9.32 16.52
CA ILE A 312 2.20 -9.24 16.65
C ILE A 312 2.60 -7.77 16.65
N ILE A 313 3.10 -7.29 17.78
CA ILE A 313 3.69 -5.94 17.87
C ILE A 313 5.18 -6.07 17.60
N MET A 314 5.62 -5.58 16.48
CA MET A 314 7.01 -5.61 16.05
C MET A 314 7.71 -4.28 16.31
N PHE A 315 8.79 -4.32 17.07
CA PHE A 315 9.64 -3.19 17.41
C PHE A 315 10.94 -3.26 16.61
N ASN A 316 11.36 -2.12 16.08
CA ASN A 316 12.65 -1.94 15.43
C ASN A 316 13.57 -1.11 16.33
N PRO A 317 14.43 -1.73 17.19
CA PRO A 317 15.33 -1.00 18.10
C PRO A 317 16.35 -0.15 17.35
N ILE A 318 16.70 1.02 17.89
CA ILE A 318 17.80 1.86 17.41
C ILE A 318 19.07 1.48 18.14
N GLY A 319 20.02 0.87 17.44
CA GLY A 319 21.26 0.39 18.06
C GLY A 319 21.03 -0.82 18.95
N LYS A 320 22.06 -1.15 19.74
CA LYS A 320 22.09 -2.34 20.59
C LYS A 320 21.78 -2.01 22.06
N GLY A 321 21.28 -3.02 22.81
CA GLY A 321 21.14 -2.93 24.27
C GLY A 321 19.83 -2.34 24.78
N HIS A 322 18.86 -2.00 23.91
CA HIS A 322 17.58 -1.42 24.33
C HIS A 322 16.43 -2.41 24.54
N ILE A 323 16.65 -3.70 24.29
CA ILE A 323 15.60 -4.72 24.32
C ILE A 323 14.89 -4.78 25.68
N ARG A 324 15.65 -4.85 26.77
CA ARG A 324 15.07 -4.88 28.13
C ARG A 324 14.23 -3.61 28.39
N GLN A 325 14.73 -2.45 28.03
CA GLN A 325 14.04 -1.16 28.23
C GLN A 325 12.74 -1.10 27.42
N ILE A 326 12.72 -1.62 26.18
CA ILE A 326 11.52 -1.68 25.36
C ILE A 326 10.47 -2.57 26.02
N ILE A 327 10.86 -3.76 26.51
CA ILE A 327 9.97 -4.69 27.22
C ILE A 327 9.41 -4.04 28.50
N GLU A 328 10.25 -3.36 29.29
CA GLU A 328 9.82 -2.64 30.50
C GLU A 328 8.80 -1.53 30.18
N VAL A 329 9.04 -0.76 29.13
CA VAL A 329 8.11 0.29 28.68
C VAL A 329 6.80 -0.32 28.19
N PHE A 330 6.85 -1.41 27.42
CA PHE A 330 5.64 -2.12 26.99
C PHE A 330 4.82 -2.57 28.19
N ALA A 331 5.46 -3.22 29.16
CA ALA A 331 4.81 -3.69 30.39
C ALA A 331 4.16 -2.55 31.17
N GLN A 332 4.84 -1.39 31.29
CA GLN A 332 4.31 -0.21 31.96
C GLN A 332 3.09 0.35 31.24
N GLU A 333 3.14 0.50 29.90
CA GLU A 333 2.00 1.04 29.14
C GLU A 333 0.80 0.09 29.15
N LEU A 334 1.03 -1.21 29.10
CA LEU A 334 -0.04 -2.22 29.26
C LEU A 334 -0.68 -2.14 30.64
N TYR A 335 0.13 -2.01 31.72
CA TYR A 335 -0.36 -1.83 33.08
C TYR A 335 -1.19 -0.55 33.24
N HIS A 336 -0.73 0.55 32.65
CA HIS A 336 -1.48 1.81 32.65
C HIS A 336 -2.86 1.66 31.97
N LEU A 337 -2.88 0.93 30.84
CA LEU A 337 -4.14 0.65 30.13
C LEU A 337 -5.09 -0.20 30.97
N LEU A 338 -4.55 -1.12 31.76
CA LEU A 338 -5.33 -2.03 32.64
C LEU A 338 -5.89 -1.36 33.91
N HIS A 339 -5.09 -0.50 34.55
CA HIS A 339 -5.38 -0.04 35.91
C HIS A 339 -5.71 1.45 36.06
N HIS A 340 -5.37 2.26 35.08
CA HIS A 340 -5.50 3.72 35.16
C HIS A 340 -6.42 4.31 34.11
N ASP A 341 -7.15 3.47 33.44
CA ASP A 341 -8.11 3.77 32.39
C ASP A 341 -7.55 4.58 31.20
N MET A 342 -8.09 4.33 30.05
CA MET A 342 -8.02 5.20 28.89
C MET A 342 -8.78 6.48 29.23
N GLU A 343 -8.23 7.66 28.94
CA GLU A 343 -8.99 8.90 29.08
C GLU A 343 -10.18 8.87 28.10
N ALA A 344 -11.34 9.41 28.52
CA ALA A 344 -12.52 9.47 27.65
C ALA A 344 -12.21 10.13 26.30
N ALA A 345 -11.38 11.18 26.30
CA ALA A 345 -10.92 11.84 25.09
C ALA A 345 -10.06 10.93 24.17
N GLU A 346 -9.22 10.07 24.75
CA GLU A 346 -8.42 9.09 23.98
C GLU A 346 -9.33 8.05 23.31
N LEU A 347 -10.35 7.57 24.03
CA LEU A 347 -11.33 6.64 23.50
C LEU A 347 -12.11 7.26 22.33
N GLU A 348 -12.63 8.49 22.52
CA GLU A 348 -13.40 9.17 21.47
C GLU A 348 -12.56 9.42 20.20
N LEU A 349 -11.29 9.76 20.33
CA LEU A 349 -10.40 9.90 19.17
C LEU A 349 -10.20 8.57 18.43
N ILE A 350 -10.06 7.45 19.15
CA ILE A 350 -9.90 6.11 18.55
C ILE A 350 -11.17 5.67 17.85
N LYS A 351 -12.34 5.86 18.49
CA LYS A 351 -13.64 5.58 17.88
C LYS A 351 -13.83 6.33 16.56
N ARG A 352 -13.57 7.64 16.57
CA ARG A 352 -13.63 8.47 15.35
C ARG A 352 -12.68 7.97 14.26
N ASP A 353 -11.45 7.59 14.62
CA ASP A 353 -10.48 7.05 13.66
C ASP A 353 -10.97 5.75 13.01
N LEU A 354 -11.59 4.85 13.80
CA LEU A 354 -12.20 3.61 13.32
C LEU A 354 -13.38 3.88 12.38
N ILE A 355 -14.30 4.75 12.78
CA ILE A 355 -15.48 5.11 11.97
C ILE A 355 -15.05 5.81 10.67
N ASN A 356 -14.11 6.74 10.74
CA ASN A 356 -13.56 7.39 9.56
C ASN A 356 -12.91 6.37 8.60
N GLY A 357 -12.13 5.42 9.13
CA GLY A 357 -11.53 4.35 8.35
C GLY A 357 -12.56 3.47 7.65
N TRP A 358 -13.63 3.12 8.36
CA TRP A 358 -14.75 2.36 7.81
C TRP A 358 -15.47 3.14 6.69
N ILE A 359 -15.79 4.43 6.87
CA ILE A 359 -16.39 5.25 5.80
C ILE A 359 -15.46 5.28 4.57
N TYR A 360 -14.16 5.44 4.77
CA TYR A 360 -13.19 5.46 3.68
C TYR A 360 -13.02 4.12 2.95
N SER A 361 -13.41 2.99 3.55
CA SER A 361 -13.39 1.69 2.85
C SER A 361 -14.41 1.60 1.71
N PHE A 362 -15.39 2.52 1.65
CA PHE A 362 -16.35 2.62 0.54
C PHE A 362 -15.95 3.62 -0.55
N GLU A 363 -14.69 4.04 -0.59
CA GLU A 363 -14.21 4.99 -1.61
C GLU A 363 -14.07 4.35 -3.00
N SER A 364 -13.68 3.09 -3.08
CA SER A 364 -13.51 2.35 -4.34
C SER A 364 -14.38 1.10 -4.39
N MET A 365 -14.70 0.66 -5.60
CA MET A 365 -15.51 -0.55 -5.81
C MET A 365 -14.80 -1.79 -5.23
N GLU A 366 -13.48 -1.88 -5.36
CA GLU A 366 -12.68 -2.98 -4.81
C GLU A 366 -12.77 -3.03 -3.28
N ASN A 367 -12.55 -1.90 -2.62
CA ASN A 367 -12.63 -1.83 -1.15
C ASN A 367 -14.03 -2.11 -0.64
N THR A 368 -15.07 -1.64 -1.36
CA THR A 368 -16.49 -1.91 -1.03
C THR A 368 -16.78 -3.41 -1.13
N ALA A 369 -16.39 -4.06 -2.22
CA ALA A 369 -16.55 -5.51 -2.36
C ALA A 369 -15.82 -6.27 -1.24
N SER A 370 -14.59 -5.85 -0.90
CA SER A 370 -13.79 -6.48 0.16
C SER A 370 -14.40 -6.30 1.55
N ALA A 371 -14.95 -5.12 1.86
CA ALA A 371 -15.65 -4.87 3.13
C ALA A 371 -16.89 -5.76 3.28
N ILE A 372 -17.67 -5.91 2.22
CA ILE A 372 -18.86 -6.78 2.19
C ILE A 372 -18.43 -8.25 2.36
N SER A 373 -17.36 -8.67 1.67
CA SER A 373 -16.85 -10.04 1.74
C SER A 373 -16.32 -10.40 3.13
N ALA A 374 -15.64 -9.48 3.82
CA ALA A 374 -15.16 -9.70 5.18
C ALA A 374 -16.32 -9.99 6.15
N GLU A 375 -17.41 -9.24 6.08
CA GLU A 375 -18.59 -9.46 6.93
C GLU A 375 -19.34 -10.77 6.59
N GLU A 376 -19.29 -11.22 5.34
CA GLU A 376 -19.82 -12.55 4.97
C GLU A 376 -19.02 -13.67 5.65
N PHE A 377 -17.68 -13.54 5.78
CA PHE A 377 -16.86 -14.48 6.54
C PHE A 377 -17.10 -14.38 8.05
N ALA A 378 -17.26 -13.17 8.59
CA ALA A 378 -17.56 -12.96 10.00
C ALA A 378 -18.98 -13.44 10.39
N GLY A 379 -19.89 -13.58 9.43
CA GLY A 379 -21.27 -14.03 9.65
C GLY A 379 -22.17 -12.95 10.28
N ASP A 380 -21.76 -11.67 10.26
CA ASP A 380 -22.49 -10.55 10.84
C ASP A 380 -22.65 -9.38 9.87
N THR A 381 -23.55 -9.53 8.92
CA THR A 381 -23.88 -8.46 7.97
C THR A 381 -24.48 -7.21 8.62
N TYR A 382 -25.04 -7.32 9.84
CA TYR A 382 -25.57 -6.17 10.58
C TYR A 382 -24.44 -5.20 10.96
N LYS A 383 -23.29 -5.72 11.35
CA LYS A 383 -22.11 -4.93 11.75
C LYS A 383 -21.67 -4.00 10.62
N LEU A 384 -21.65 -4.49 9.36
CA LEU A 384 -21.25 -3.68 8.21
C LEU A 384 -22.05 -2.36 8.11
N TYR A 385 -23.37 -2.44 8.28
CA TYR A 385 -24.27 -1.30 8.08
C TYR A 385 -24.48 -0.44 9.33
N ASN A 386 -24.00 -0.87 10.48
CA ASN A 386 -24.14 -0.20 11.77
C ASN A 386 -22.82 -0.11 12.54
N TYR A 387 -21.68 -0.14 11.82
CA TYR A 387 -20.35 -0.13 12.44
C TYR A 387 -20.14 1.12 13.30
N ASP A 388 -20.58 2.27 12.84
CA ASP A 388 -20.58 3.53 13.57
C ASP A 388 -21.27 3.38 14.93
N LYS A 389 -22.51 2.89 14.96
CA LYS A 389 -23.30 2.69 16.19
C LYS A 389 -22.67 1.65 17.10
N THR A 390 -22.12 0.59 16.50
CA THR A 390 -21.44 -0.48 17.25
C THR A 390 -20.20 0.08 17.97
N ILE A 391 -19.37 0.83 17.27
CA ILE A 391 -18.17 1.44 17.86
C ILE A 391 -18.52 2.53 18.87
N GLU A 392 -19.50 3.39 18.57
CA GLU A 392 -19.95 4.42 19.51
C GLU A 392 -20.51 3.86 20.83
N ALA A 393 -21.19 2.72 20.78
CA ALA A 393 -21.76 2.08 21.96
C ALA A 393 -20.73 1.50 22.94
N ILE A 394 -19.51 1.21 22.50
CA ILE A 394 -18.46 0.59 23.32
C ILE A 394 -18.06 1.52 24.49
N LYS A 395 -18.03 0.97 25.71
CA LYS A 395 -17.67 1.71 26.92
C LYS A 395 -16.28 1.33 27.43
N LEU A 396 -15.65 2.27 28.13
CA LEU A 396 -14.32 2.08 28.75
C LEU A 396 -14.22 0.83 29.62
N GLU A 397 -15.25 0.57 30.42
CA GLU A 397 -15.28 -0.59 31.33
C GLU A 397 -15.29 -1.92 30.56
N GLU A 398 -15.97 -1.97 29.41
CA GLU A 398 -16.03 -3.17 28.56
C GLU A 398 -14.67 -3.45 27.92
N ILE A 399 -13.95 -2.41 27.49
CA ILE A 399 -12.57 -2.53 26.98
C ILE A 399 -11.64 -3.07 28.07
N ARG A 400 -11.72 -2.50 29.27
CA ARG A 400 -10.94 -2.93 30.41
C ARG A 400 -11.19 -4.40 30.79
N LEU A 401 -12.45 -4.80 30.86
CA LEU A 401 -12.83 -6.18 31.10
C LEU A 401 -12.30 -7.13 30.02
N SER A 402 -12.35 -6.70 28.76
CA SER A 402 -11.82 -7.49 27.65
C SER A 402 -10.30 -7.68 27.76
N ILE A 403 -9.56 -6.63 28.11
CA ILE A 403 -8.11 -6.74 28.32
C ILE A 403 -7.81 -7.71 29.48
N ILE A 404 -8.48 -7.58 30.62
CA ILE A 404 -8.29 -8.45 31.79
C ILE A 404 -8.59 -9.91 31.46
N ASN A 405 -9.62 -10.17 30.66
CA ASN A 405 -10.01 -11.53 30.32
C ASN A 405 -9.09 -12.21 29.31
N TYR A 406 -8.59 -11.46 28.33
CA TYR A 406 -7.91 -12.03 27.16
C TYR A 406 -6.41 -11.73 27.12
N TRP A 407 -5.92 -10.60 27.64
CA TRP A 407 -4.49 -10.25 27.66
C TRP A 407 -3.84 -10.53 29.01
N LYS A 408 -3.85 -11.80 29.38
CA LYS A 408 -3.22 -12.25 30.63
C LYS A 408 -1.70 -12.21 30.50
N ALA A 409 -0.99 -11.91 31.59
CA ALA A 409 0.47 -11.88 31.60
C ALA A 409 1.09 -13.21 31.15
N GLU A 410 0.42 -14.33 31.48
CA GLU A 410 0.83 -15.67 31.10
C GLU A 410 0.67 -15.97 29.62
N SER A 411 -0.24 -15.28 28.92
CA SER A 411 -0.48 -15.46 27.48
C SER A 411 0.46 -14.63 26.61
N LEU A 412 1.27 -13.73 27.20
CA LEU A 412 2.22 -12.92 26.49
C LEU A 412 3.45 -13.74 26.10
N GLN A 413 3.87 -13.58 24.85
CA GLN A 413 5.12 -14.19 24.38
C GLN A 413 6.01 -13.11 23.75
N ILE A 414 7.31 -13.26 23.97
CA ILE A 414 8.33 -12.34 23.49
C ILE A 414 9.29 -13.08 22.57
N TYR A 415 9.60 -12.49 21.46
CA TYR A 415 10.49 -13.05 20.44
C TYR A 415 11.57 -12.04 20.12
N TYR A 416 12.82 -12.47 20.14
CA TYR A 416 13.94 -11.61 19.82
C TYR A 416 14.81 -12.21 18.73
N GLN A 417 15.00 -11.45 17.63
CA GLN A 417 15.97 -11.78 16.61
C GLN A 417 17.15 -10.83 16.71
N SER A 418 18.33 -11.38 17.03
CA SER A 418 19.56 -10.61 17.08
C SER A 418 20.38 -10.75 15.80
N SER A 419 20.95 -9.63 15.37
CA SER A 419 22.00 -9.58 14.35
C SER A 419 23.40 -9.95 14.87
N ASP A 420 23.58 -10.09 16.19
CA ASP A 420 24.84 -10.46 16.86
C ASP A 420 24.68 -11.73 17.71
N ASN A 421 25.47 -12.74 17.41
CA ASN A 421 25.41 -14.05 18.11
C ASN A 421 25.82 -13.99 19.60
N LYS A 422 26.28 -12.85 20.12
CA LYS A 422 26.74 -12.68 21.51
C LYS A 422 25.73 -11.97 22.43
N GLU A 423 24.81 -11.23 21.89
CA GLU A 423 23.90 -10.34 22.68
C GLU A 423 22.74 -11.07 23.38
N TRP A 424 22.36 -12.26 22.94
CA TRP A 424 21.21 -12.98 23.47
C TRP A 424 21.32 -13.32 24.97
N LYS A 425 22.54 -13.52 25.49
CA LYS A 425 22.76 -13.86 26.91
C LYS A 425 22.25 -12.79 27.89
N SER A 426 22.19 -11.54 27.50
CA SER A 426 21.65 -10.46 28.33
C SER A 426 20.11 -10.47 28.37
N VAL A 427 19.47 -11.14 27.46
CA VAL A 427 18.01 -11.20 27.29
C VAL A 427 17.45 -12.51 27.83
N GLU A 428 18.24 -13.59 27.83
CA GLU A 428 17.88 -14.91 28.37
C GLU A 428 17.46 -14.91 29.83
N SER A 429 17.90 -13.90 30.61
CA SER A 429 17.55 -13.72 32.02
C SER A 429 16.25 -12.97 32.29
N ILE A 430 15.48 -12.57 31.25
CA ILE A 430 14.20 -11.87 31.44
C ILE A 430 13.12 -12.88 31.88
N THR A 431 12.55 -12.65 33.03
CA THR A 431 11.50 -13.49 33.65
C THR A 431 10.16 -12.78 33.66
N VAL A 432 9.07 -13.50 33.92
CA VAL A 432 7.73 -12.91 34.16
C VAL A 432 7.81 -11.83 35.25
N GLN A 433 8.66 -12.02 36.27
CA GLN A 433 8.84 -11.03 37.35
C GLN A 433 9.47 -9.73 36.85
N ASP A 434 10.41 -9.80 35.88
CA ASP A 434 10.98 -8.60 35.24
C ASP A 434 9.91 -7.83 34.44
N PHE A 435 8.86 -8.52 34.02
CA PHE A 435 7.69 -7.95 33.36
C PHE A 435 6.71 -7.33 34.36
N VAL A 436 6.48 -8.00 35.48
CA VAL A 436 5.51 -7.59 36.52
C VAL A 436 6.09 -6.53 37.48
N ALA A 437 7.39 -6.57 37.82
CA ALA A 437 8.02 -5.65 38.75
C ALA A 437 8.05 -4.18 38.30
N PRO A 438 8.33 -3.83 37.01
CA PRO A 438 8.19 -2.46 36.51
C PRO A 438 6.75 -1.95 36.56
N ILE A 439 5.79 -2.87 36.40
CA ILE A 439 4.36 -2.62 36.46
C ILE A 439 3.97 -2.12 37.88
N LEU A 440 4.43 -2.79 38.92
CA LEU A 440 4.09 -2.46 40.32
C LEU A 440 4.77 -1.18 40.84
N ASN A 441 5.86 -0.75 40.22
CA ASN A 441 6.68 0.39 40.66
C ASN A 441 6.49 1.67 39.83
N ALA A 442 5.61 1.68 38.82
CA ALA A 442 5.42 2.80 37.93
C ALA A 442 4.78 4.01 38.64
N LYS A 443 5.54 5.11 38.82
CA LYS A 443 4.99 6.41 39.24
C LYS A 443 4.24 7.05 38.05
N ILE A 444 2.93 7.24 38.23
CA ILE A 444 2.01 7.71 37.20
C ILE A 444 2.09 9.23 37.07
N LYS A 445 2.33 9.74 35.86
CA LYS A 445 1.97 11.12 35.47
C LYS A 445 0.70 11.06 34.66
N LYS A 446 -0.40 11.60 35.19
CA LYS A 446 -1.65 11.78 34.41
C LYS A 446 -1.34 12.59 33.15
N ARG A 447 -1.86 12.12 32.02
CA ARG A 447 -1.80 12.80 30.72
C ARG A 447 -3.05 13.64 30.58
N ALA A 448 -2.94 14.94 30.41
CA ALA A 448 -4.07 15.79 30.05
C ALA A 448 -4.15 15.92 28.52
N ILE A 449 -5.20 15.38 27.88
CA ILE A 449 -5.59 15.68 26.51
C ILE A 449 -6.61 16.80 26.58
N SER A 450 -6.28 17.98 26.05
CA SER A 450 -7.20 19.11 26.04
C SER A 450 -7.92 19.18 24.69
N LEU A 451 -9.17 18.78 24.66
CA LEU A 451 -10.04 18.90 23.49
C LEU A 451 -10.66 20.32 23.33
N LYS A 452 -10.52 21.18 24.34
CA LYS A 452 -11.28 22.43 24.46
C LYS A 452 -10.95 23.57 23.49
N GLN A 453 -9.87 23.48 22.71
CA GLN A 453 -9.42 24.58 21.82
C GLN A 453 -9.80 24.39 20.34
N ILE A 454 -10.50 23.33 19.99
CA ILE A 454 -10.63 22.89 18.59
C ILE A 454 -12.03 23.20 18.01
N GLU A 455 -13.05 23.29 18.86
CA GLU A 455 -14.46 23.55 18.43
C GLU A 455 -14.67 24.93 17.79
N ASP A 456 -13.84 25.92 18.11
CA ASP A 456 -14.01 27.30 17.63
C ASP A 456 -13.58 27.52 16.16
N TYR A 457 -12.82 26.59 15.56
CA TYR A 457 -12.25 26.77 14.22
C TYR A 457 -13.24 26.47 13.09
N ALA A 458 -14.08 25.45 13.22
CA ALA A 458 -15.03 25.04 12.19
C ALA A 458 -16.17 26.04 12.01
N ASN A 459 -16.55 26.75 13.09
CA ASN A 459 -17.68 27.69 13.11
C ASN A 459 -17.35 29.11 12.65
N SER A 460 -16.09 29.42 12.35
CA SER A 460 -15.62 30.80 12.06
C SER A 460 -15.34 31.10 10.58
N VAL A 461 -15.86 30.29 9.64
CA VAL A 461 -15.68 30.61 8.21
C VAL A 461 -16.63 31.73 7.80
N GLU A 462 -16.22 33.00 7.98
CA GLU A 462 -16.89 34.10 7.32
C GLU A 462 -16.82 33.90 5.80
N HIS A 463 -17.95 34.01 5.13
CA HIS A 463 -18.03 33.89 3.67
C HIS A 463 -17.30 35.06 3.02
N ILE A 464 -16.16 34.77 2.35
CA ILE A 464 -15.44 35.75 1.55
C ILE A 464 -16.00 35.67 0.13
N PRO A 465 -16.72 36.72 -0.34
CA PRO A 465 -17.31 36.70 -1.69
C PRO A 465 -16.21 36.67 -2.77
N ALA A 466 -16.42 35.86 -3.81
CA ALA A 466 -15.57 35.85 -4.99
C ALA A 466 -15.63 37.18 -5.75
N SER A 467 -14.49 37.70 -6.16
CA SER A 467 -14.43 38.85 -7.06
C SER A 467 -14.94 38.45 -8.44
N PRO A 468 -15.48 39.36 -9.25
CA PRO A 468 -15.81 39.12 -10.66
C PRO A 468 -14.56 38.52 -11.37
N ASN A 469 -14.77 37.45 -12.11
CA ASN A 469 -13.71 36.70 -12.84
C ASN A 469 -12.70 35.91 -11.99
N SER A 470 -12.86 35.78 -10.66
CA SER A 470 -11.98 34.94 -9.85
C SER A 470 -12.28 33.43 -9.94
N ILE A 471 -13.44 33.07 -10.47
CA ILE A 471 -13.84 31.66 -10.72
C ILE A 471 -14.10 31.50 -12.22
N THR A 472 -13.35 30.61 -12.85
CA THR A 472 -13.52 30.28 -14.28
C THR A 472 -13.88 28.81 -14.41
N ARG A 473 -15.00 28.50 -15.05
CA ARG A 473 -15.39 27.13 -15.40
C ARG A 473 -14.63 26.69 -16.65
N ILE A 474 -13.87 25.62 -16.58
CA ILE A 474 -13.07 25.08 -17.69
C ILE A 474 -13.86 24.01 -18.45
N SER A 475 -14.58 23.13 -17.70
CA SER A 475 -15.44 22.09 -18.27
C SER A 475 -16.65 21.86 -17.36
N GLU A 476 -17.43 20.81 -17.61
CA GLU A 476 -18.62 20.49 -16.83
C GLU A 476 -18.32 20.35 -15.32
N SER A 477 -17.18 19.73 -14.96
CA SER A 477 -16.79 19.45 -13.59
C SER A 477 -15.52 20.17 -13.11
N TYR A 478 -14.81 20.89 -13.97
CA TYR A 478 -13.54 21.52 -13.63
C TYR A 478 -13.61 23.04 -13.59
N TYR A 479 -12.99 23.62 -12.56
CA TYR A 479 -12.93 25.06 -12.30
C TYR A 479 -11.49 25.48 -12.00
N THR A 480 -11.11 26.69 -12.41
CA THR A 480 -9.91 27.38 -11.96
C THR A 480 -10.32 28.58 -11.12
N LEU A 481 -9.78 28.68 -9.91
CA LEU A 481 -10.01 29.80 -9.02
C LEU A 481 -8.69 30.54 -8.84
N GLN A 482 -8.74 31.87 -8.95
CA GLN A 482 -7.60 32.75 -8.75
C GLN A 482 -7.78 33.57 -7.48
N LEU A 483 -6.93 33.34 -6.48
CA LEU A 483 -6.96 34.06 -5.22
C LEU A 483 -6.43 35.50 -5.41
N THR A 484 -6.69 36.38 -4.44
CA THR A 484 -6.27 37.78 -4.47
C THR A 484 -4.76 37.98 -4.58
N ASN A 485 -3.98 37.03 -4.11
CA ASN A 485 -2.51 36.99 -4.24
C ASN A 485 -2.02 36.25 -5.50
N SER A 486 -2.91 35.98 -6.44
CA SER A 486 -2.63 35.29 -7.72
C SER A 486 -2.32 33.79 -7.58
N LEU A 487 -2.45 33.18 -6.38
CA LEU A 487 -2.37 31.72 -6.25
C LEU A 487 -3.53 31.07 -7.04
N ARG A 488 -3.17 30.07 -7.85
CA ARG A 488 -4.16 29.30 -8.62
C ARG A 488 -4.65 28.10 -7.83
N VAL A 489 -5.96 27.92 -7.77
CA VAL A 489 -6.61 26.72 -7.24
C VAL A 489 -7.32 26.00 -8.38
N THR A 490 -6.99 24.75 -8.62
CA THR A 490 -7.71 23.90 -9.57
C THR A 490 -8.70 23.05 -8.79
N TYR A 491 -9.96 23.15 -9.15
CA TYR A 491 -11.03 22.46 -8.45
C TYR A 491 -11.79 21.53 -9.39
N LYS A 492 -11.97 20.27 -8.98
CA LYS A 492 -12.85 19.29 -9.63
C LYS A 492 -14.07 19.05 -8.74
N HIS A 493 -15.24 19.37 -9.26
CA HIS A 493 -16.50 19.08 -8.58
C HIS A 493 -16.98 17.65 -8.90
N ILE A 494 -17.21 16.84 -7.88
CA ILE A 494 -17.79 15.50 -7.98
C ILE A 494 -19.02 15.46 -7.09
N PRO A 495 -20.25 15.42 -7.66
CA PRO A 495 -21.49 15.44 -6.86
C PRO A 495 -21.57 14.28 -5.87
N ASN A 496 -22.23 14.50 -4.74
CA ASN A 496 -22.60 13.50 -3.73
C ASN A 496 -21.41 12.78 -3.04
N LYS A 497 -20.16 13.21 -3.19
CA LYS A 497 -19.06 12.71 -2.37
C LYS A 497 -19.08 13.39 -1.01
N ILE A 498 -18.91 12.61 0.07
CA ILE A 498 -18.88 13.12 1.46
C ILE A 498 -17.47 13.48 1.93
N TYR A 499 -16.46 13.15 1.14
CA TYR A 499 -15.04 13.45 1.39
C TYR A 499 -14.43 14.16 0.20
N CYS A 500 -13.33 14.84 0.45
CA CYS A 500 -12.56 15.55 -0.56
C CYS A 500 -11.07 15.25 -0.43
N GLY A 501 -10.40 15.26 -1.58
CA GLY A 501 -8.94 15.19 -1.68
C GLY A 501 -8.38 16.58 -1.94
N PHE A 502 -7.21 16.88 -1.37
CA PHE A 502 -6.50 18.12 -1.64
C PHE A 502 -5.00 17.88 -1.73
N ALA A 503 -4.33 18.66 -2.56
CA ALA A 503 -2.88 18.61 -2.73
C ALA A 503 -2.32 19.95 -3.15
N ILE A 504 -1.15 20.32 -2.61
CA ILE A 504 -0.35 21.43 -3.09
C ILE A 504 1.01 20.90 -3.54
N ALA A 505 1.41 21.18 -4.76
CA ALA A 505 2.66 20.75 -5.35
C ALA A 505 3.62 21.92 -5.56
N SER A 506 4.90 21.65 -5.36
CA SER A 506 6.01 22.57 -5.57
C SER A 506 7.03 21.97 -6.54
N PRO A 507 7.58 22.74 -7.49
CA PRO A 507 8.72 22.30 -8.30
C PRO A 507 10.05 22.27 -7.51
N VAL A 508 10.06 22.78 -6.27
CA VAL A 508 11.24 22.68 -5.39
C VAL A 508 11.41 21.23 -4.92
N SER A 509 12.50 20.60 -5.31
CA SER A 509 12.72 19.17 -5.15
C SER A 509 14.21 18.83 -5.06
N GLN A 510 14.51 17.54 -4.96
CA GLN A 510 15.88 17.05 -4.84
C GLN A 510 16.78 17.40 -6.05
N ILE A 511 16.23 17.61 -7.26
CA ILE A 511 17.06 18.01 -8.42
C ILE A 511 17.72 19.38 -8.25
N MET A 512 17.21 20.21 -7.33
CA MET A 512 17.80 21.52 -7.00
C MET A 512 18.89 21.44 -5.93
N GLU A 513 19.06 20.27 -5.31
CA GLU A 513 20.11 20.07 -4.31
C GLU A 513 21.49 19.99 -4.96
N THR A 514 22.52 20.42 -4.23
CA THR A 514 23.92 20.30 -4.63
C THR A 514 24.58 19.13 -3.88
N GLY A 515 25.77 18.72 -4.31
CA GLY A 515 26.48 17.60 -3.68
C GLY A 515 26.73 17.76 -2.16
N HIS A 516 26.70 18.99 -1.63
CA HIS A 516 26.93 19.28 -0.21
C HIS A 516 25.68 19.26 0.64
N ASN A 517 24.49 19.56 0.08
CA ASN A 517 23.23 19.67 0.83
C ASN A 517 22.20 18.61 0.43
N ARG A 518 22.61 17.49 -0.17
CA ARG A 518 21.70 16.39 -0.54
C ARG A 518 20.92 15.88 0.66
N GLY A 519 19.63 15.65 0.43
CA GLY A 519 18.67 15.27 1.45
C GLY A 519 18.08 16.45 2.23
N VAL A 520 18.46 17.70 1.91
CA VAL A 520 17.90 18.89 2.58
C VAL A 520 16.43 19.07 2.26
N ASN A 521 16.00 18.85 1.02
CA ASN A 521 14.58 18.93 0.65
C ASN A 521 13.75 17.91 1.43
N TYR A 522 14.18 16.64 1.40
CA TYR A 522 13.52 15.57 2.14
C TYR A 522 13.40 15.88 3.64
N LEU A 523 14.52 16.30 4.27
CA LEU A 523 14.54 16.56 5.70
C LEU A 523 13.72 17.81 6.08
N THR A 524 13.74 18.88 5.25
CA THR A 524 12.98 20.11 5.45
C THR A 524 11.50 19.82 5.38
N THR A 525 11.04 19.21 4.30
CA THR A 525 9.61 18.98 4.04
C THR A 525 9.01 17.92 4.96
N SER A 526 9.80 16.91 5.33
CA SER A 526 9.41 15.98 6.39
C SER A 526 9.27 16.69 7.74
N ALA A 527 10.21 17.59 8.10
CA ALA A 527 10.19 18.31 9.36
C ALA A 527 9.05 19.35 9.46
N MET A 528 8.57 19.88 8.34
CA MET A 528 7.41 20.79 8.30
C MET A 528 6.14 20.15 8.86
N LEU A 529 5.95 18.83 8.71
CA LEU A 529 4.82 18.10 9.26
C LEU A 529 4.83 17.98 10.80
N TYR A 530 5.94 18.34 11.45
CA TYR A 530 6.14 18.14 12.90
C TYR A 530 5.90 19.40 13.75
N GLY A 531 5.09 20.34 13.26
CA GLY A 531 4.61 21.47 14.02
C GLY A 531 4.76 22.80 13.32
N SER A 532 3.85 23.69 13.65
CA SER A 532 3.81 25.09 13.20
C SER A 532 4.08 26.04 14.36
N LYS A 533 4.15 27.33 14.06
CA LYS A 533 4.18 28.41 15.08
C LYS A 533 2.94 28.37 15.97
N TYR A 534 1.80 27.85 15.46
CA TYR A 534 0.50 27.91 16.14
C TYR A 534 0.16 26.60 16.83
N HIS A 535 0.56 25.45 16.25
CA HIS A 535 0.25 24.12 16.77
C HIS A 535 1.51 23.25 16.88
N THR A 536 1.68 22.64 18.04
CA THR A 536 2.70 21.61 18.24
C THR A 536 2.32 20.33 17.49
N TYR A 537 3.30 19.47 17.21
CA TYR A 537 3.05 18.20 16.53
C TYR A 537 1.99 17.32 17.21
N PRO A 538 1.98 17.11 18.55
CA PRO A 538 0.90 16.37 19.20
C PRO A 538 -0.49 16.99 18.96
N GLN A 539 -0.59 18.34 19.00
CA GLN A 539 -1.85 19.02 18.71
C GLN A 539 -2.30 18.80 17.27
N ILE A 540 -1.39 18.89 16.28
CA ILE A 540 -1.71 18.59 14.88
C ILE A 540 -2.21 17.17 14.73
N GLN A 541 -1.61 16.18 15.42
CA GLN A 541 -2.06 14.80 15.38
C GLN A 541 -3.44 14.61 16.02
N ASP A 542 -3.71 15.26 17.13
CA ASP A 542 -5.01 15.18 17.81
C ASP A 542 -6.11 15.86 16.96
N ILE A 543 -5.83 17.03 16.36
CA ILE A 543 -6.73 17.72 15.40
C ILE A 543 -7.00 16.83 14.18
N SER A 544 -5.94 16.26 13.60
CA SER A 544 -6.04 15.40 12.43
C SER A 544 -6.96 14.19 12.69
N ARG A 545 -6.85 13.56 13.86
CA ARG A 545 -7.71 12.43 14.25
C ARG A 545 -9.15 12.86 14.51
N GLN A 546 -9.34 13.97 15.22
CA GLN A 546 -10.66 14.50 15.53
C GLN A 546 -11.46 14.81 14.24
N HIS A 547 -10.79 15.39 13.24
CA HIS A 547 -11.38 15.83 11.98
C HIS A 547 -11.23 14.80 10.85
N GLY A 548 -10.60 13.64 11.09
CA GLY A 548 -10.50 12.55 10.14
C GLY A 548 -9.68 12.88 8.90
N PHE A 549 -8.71 13.80 8.97
CA PHE A 549 -7.82 14.07 7.85
C PHE A 549 -6.41 13.55 8.11
N ASN A 550 -5.68 13.31 7.03
CA ASN A 550 -4.25 13.01 7.09
C ASN A 550 -3.48 13.96 6.18
N LEU A 551 -2.24 14.26 6.57
CA LEU A 551 -1.30 15.03 5.76
C LEU A 551 -0.07 14.19 5.51
N ARG A 552 0.35 14.12 4.25
CA ARG A 552 1.54 13.41 3.81
C ARG A 552 2.34 14.29 2.85
N VAL A 553 3.65 14.08 2.83
CA VAL A 553 4.55 14.65 1.82
C VAL A 553 5.07 13.53 0.93
N ILE A 554 5.05 13.77 -0.39
CA ILE A 554 5.60 12.87 -1.41
C ILE A 554 6.76 13.61 -2.07
N HIS A 555 7.88 12.91 -2.20
CA HIS A 555 9.08 13.41 -2.84
C HIS A 555 9.25 12.74 -4.21
N HIS A 556 8.88 13.45 -5.27
CA HIS A 556 9.28 13.09 -6.62
C HIS A 556 10.64 13.69 -6.94
N LEU A 557 11.27 13.23 -8.00
CA LEU A 557 12.59 13.75 -8.42
C LEU A 557 12.57 15.25 -8.69
N ASP A 558 11.52 15.74 -9.34
CA ASP A 558 11.36 17.12 -9.81
C ASP A 558 10.22 17.90 -9.13
N THR A 559 9.47 17.28 -8.24
CA THR A 559 8.41 17.95 -7.45
C THR A 559 8.34 17.42 -6.02
N THR A 560 7.80 18.24 -5.14
CA THR A 560 7.41 17.85 -3.79
C THR A 560 5.93 18.18 -3.60
N ILE A 561 5.15 17.21 -3.12
CA ILE A 561 3.70 17.30 -2.99
C ILE A 561 3.29 17.11 -1.54
N PHE A 562 2.59 18.09 -0.97
CA PHE A 562 1.83 17.89 0.26
C PHE A 562 0.40 17.55 -0.11
N LYS A 563 -0.14 16.44 0.40
CA LYS A 563 -1.49 16.00 0.10
C LYS A 563 -2.23 15.46 1.30
N GLY A 564 -3.55 15.47 1.19
CA GLY A 564 -4.42 14.92 2.19
C GLY A 564 -5.78 14.52 1.64
N LYS A 565 -6.57 13.94 2.54
CA LYS A 565 -7.98 13.62 2.36
C LYS A 565 -8.71 13.92 3.65
N CYS A 566 -9.91 14.47 3.57
CA CYS A 566 -10.76 14.78 4.72
C CYS A 566 -12.24 14.67 4.33
N PHE A 567 -13.12 14.73 5.33
CA PHE A 567 -14.53 14.95 5.06
C PHE A 567 -14.76 16.41 4.63
N ILE A 568 -15.84 16.64 3.90
CA ILE A 568 -16.18 17.96 3.34
C ILE A 568 -16.24 19.03 4.42
N ASP A 569 -16.94 18.76 5.53
CA ASP A 569 -17.08 19.70 6.64
C ASP A 569 -15.73 20.04 7.33
N ASP A 570 -14.75 19.16 7.22
CA ASP A 570 -13.43 19.31 7.85
C ASP A 570 -12.38 19.96 6.92
N LEU A 571 -12.73 20.23 5.65
CA LEU A 571 -11.79 20.84 4.69
C LEU A 571 -11.19 22.17 5.17
N PRO A 572 -11.97 23.10 5.79
CA PRO A 572 -11.40 24.35 6.30
C PRO A 572 -10.31 24.13 7.35
N VAL A 573 -10.51 23.17 8.26
CA VAL A 573 -9.52 22.82 9.30
C VAL A 573 -8.28 22.19 8.69
N ALA A 574 -8.45 21.24 7.77
CA ALA A 574 -7.36 20.54 7.10
C ALA A 574 -6.48 21.51 6.29
N LEU A 575 -7.10 22.43 5.51
CA LEU A 575 -6.38 23.43 4.73
C LEU A 575 -5.71 24.50 5.60
N ASN A 576 -6.31 24.87 6.72
CA ASN A 576 -5.67 25.78 7.68
C ASN A 576 -4.39 25.14 8.28
N ILE A 577 -4.45 23.89 8.77
CA ILE A 577 -3.27 23.18 9.26
C ILE A 577 -2.21 23.03 8.15
N LEU A 578 -2.63 22.72 6.91
CA LEU A 578 -1.72 22.66 5.77
C LEU A 578 -1.03 24.01 5.55
N SER A 579 -1.78 25.12 5.55
CA SER A 579 -1.19 26.46 5.37
C SER A 579 -0.20 26.83 6.48
N GLU A 580 -0.50 26.49 7.72
CA GLU A 580 0.39 26.74 8.87
C GLU A 580 1.71 25.99 8.78
N ILE A 581 1.69 24.68 8.46
CA ILE A 581 2.92 23.89 8.33
C ILE A 581 3.76 24.29 7.12
N LEU A 582 3.14 24.80 6.07
CA LEU A 582 3.83 25.30 4.89
C LEU A 582 4.48 26.66 5.15
N LEU A 583 3.78 27.59 5.81
CA LEU A 583 4.20 28.96 5.99
C LEU A 583 5.05 29.20 7.24
N TYR A 584 4.73 28.52 8.33
CA TYR A 584 5.28 28.81 9.65
C TYR A 584 5.80 27.55 10.38
N PRO A 585 6.59 26.67 9.74
CA PRO A 585 7.11 25.49 10.39
C PRO A 585 8.10 25.84 11.51
N THR A 586 8.06 25.11 12.61
CA THR A 586 8.94 25.38 13.76
C THR A 586 10.35 24.84 13.57
N PHE A 587 10.53 23.75 12.84
CA PHE A 587 11.82 23.03 12.71
C PHE A 587 12.45 22.66 14.06
N ASP A 588 11.64 22.08 14.96
CA ASP A 588 12.12 21.69 16.31
C ASP A 588 13.23 20.63 16.19
N ASN A 589 14.37 20.90 16.83
CA ASN A 589 15.55 20.02 16.80
C ASN A 589 15.27 18.60 17.32
N ARG A 590 14.28 18.43 18.21
CA ARG A 590 13.85 17.10 18.70
C ARG A 590 13.33 16.23 17.56
N TYR A 591 12.47 16.79 16.71
CA TYR A 591 11.90 16.08 15.57
C TYR A 591 12.87 15.96 14.39
N ILE A 592 13.69 16.98 14.13
CA ILE A 592 14.79 16.89 13.15
C ILE A 592 15.72 15.72 13.50
N SER A 593 16.12 15.61 14.77
CA SER A 593 16.97 14.51 15.23
C SER A 593 16.29 13.14 15.08
N HIS A 594 14.98 13.07 15.38
CA HIS A 594 14.19 11.87 15.21
C HIS A 594 14.09 11.45 13.73
N ILE A 595 13.72 12.36 12.83
CA ILE A 595 13.63 12.09 11.38
C ILE A 595 14.99 11.60 10.87
N LYS A 596 16.09 12.27 11.23
CA LYS A 596 17.44 11.87 10.82
C LYS A 596 17.78 10.46 11.30
N SER A 597 17.52 10.15 12.58
CA SER A 597 17.81 8.84 13.14
C SER A 597 17.01 7.73 12.44
N SER A 598 15.71 7.92 12.31
CA SER A 598 14.82 6.97 11.63
C SER A 598 15.21 6.77 10.15
N THR A 599 15.52 7.86 9.44
CA THR A 599 15.96 7.78 8.03
C THR A 599 17.30 7.08 7.89
N MET A 600 18.27 7.37 8.76
CA MET A 600 19.56 6.68 8.73
C MET A 600 19.45 5.19 9.03
N ASP A 601 18.54 4.80 9.91
CA ASP A 601 18.28 3.39 10.18
C ASP A 601 17.59 2.70 9.02
N ASN A 602 16.65 3.36 8.36
CA ASN A 602 16.02 2.83 7.13
C ASN A 602 17.07 2.63 6.03
N LEU A 603 17.98 3.60 5.83
CA LEU A 603 19.06 3.49 4.85
C LEU A 603 20.06 2.35 5.14
N ARG A 604 20.26 2.00 6.43
CA ARG A 604 21.07 0.82 6.79
C ARG A 604 20.31 -0.48 6.49
N ARG A 605 19.02 -0.51 6.79
CA ARG A 605 18.16 -1.69 6.54
C ARG A 605 17.98 -2.00 5.07
N GLU A 606 17.98 -0.98 4.19
CA GLU A 606 17.93 -1.19 2.73
C GLU A 606 18.98 -2.18 2.25
N ASP A 607 20.13 -2.26 2.89
CA ASP A 607 21.19 -3.18 2.53
C ASP A 607 20.92 -4.65 2.94
N ASP A 608 19.92 -4.87 3.84
CA ASP A 608 19.47 -6.20 4.24
C ASP A 608 18.38 -6.78 3.31
N TYR A 609 17.70 -5.92 2.56
CA TYR A 609 16.71 -6.30 1.55
C TYR A 609 17.36 -6.49 0.18
N PRO A 610 17.51 -7.72 -0.34
CA PRO A 610 18.28 -7.99 -1.56
C PRO A 610 17.80 -7.20 -2.77
N VAL A 611 16.48 -7.08 -2.94
CA VAL A 611 15.83 -6.36 -4.05
C VAL A 611 16.22 -4.88 -4.04
N THR A 612 15.96 -4.22 -2.90
CA THR A 612 16.29 -2.80 -2.72
C THR A 612 17.77 -2.53 -2.87
N TYR A 613 18.61 -3.43 -2.32
CA TYR A 613 20.06 -3.33 -2.42
C TYR A 613 20.56 -3.45 -3.87
N ALA A 614 20.04 -4.43 -4.63
CA ALA A 614 20.40 -4.62 -6.04
C ALA A 614 20.00 -3.39 -6.89
N PHE A 615 18.79 -2.88 -6.71
CA PHE A 615 18.30 -1.68 -7.41
C PHE A 615 19.15 -0.45 -7.08
N LYS A 616 19.48 -0.22 -5.81
CA LYS A 616 20.35 0.87 -5.34
C LYS A 616 21.74 0.82 -5.98
N LEU A 617 22.32 -0.38 -6.12
CA LEU A 617 23.61 -0.56 -6.79
C LEU A 617 23.54 -0.29 -8.28
N TRP A 618 22.47 -0.76 -8.95
CA TRP A 618 22.21 -0.46 -10.36
C TRP A 618 22.02 1.05 -10.58
N GLN A 619 21.21 1.71 -9.77
CA GLN A 619 20.95 3.14 -9.85
C GLN A 619 22.23 3.98 -9.66
N LYS A 620 23.09 3.59 -8.71
CA LYS A 620 24.42 4.21 -8.55
C LYS A 620 25.31 4.03 -9.77
N MET A 621 25.20 2.90 -10.46
CA MET A 621 25.95 2.63 -11.68
C MET A 621 25.44 3.48 -12.85
N LEU A 622 24.12 3.66 -12.98
CA LEU A 622 23.49 4.50 -14.00
C LEU A 622 23.76 5.99 -13.77
N CYS A 623 23.50 6.47 -12.56
CA CYS A 623 23.53 7.90 -12.23
C CYS A 623 24.93 8.41 -11.84
N GLY A 624 25.85 7.52 -11.46
CA GLY A 624 27.12 7.92 -10.87
C GLY A 624 26.99 8.50 -9.46
N THR A 625 28.08 9.05 -8.92
CA THR A 625 28.12 9.59 -7.54
C THR A 625 27.80 11.08 -7.43
N LYS A 626 27.64 11.76 -8.56
CA LYS A 626 27.51 13.22 -8.64
C LYS A 626 26.10 13.70 -9.00
N THR A 627 25.14 12.81 -9.19
CA THR A 627 23.78 13.17 -9.59
C THR A 627 22.80 13.11 -8.42
N ASN A 628 21.73 13.89 -8.49
CA ASN A 628 20.65 13.91 -7.51
C ASN A 628 19.47 12.99 -7.94
N LEU A 629 19.71 12.04 -8.83
CA LEU A 629 18.67 11.15 -9.38
C LEU A 629 18.50 9.86 -8.56
N ASP A 630 19.35 9.63 -7.57
CA ASP A 630 19.26 8.48 -6.66
C ASP A 630 18.30 8.77 -5.48
N ASN A 631 18.58 8.36 -4.29
CA ASN A 631 17.75 8.48 -3.12
C ASN A 631 17.44 9.96 -2.72
N SER A 632 16.17 10.30 -2.53
CA SER A 632 15.71 11.63 -2.11
C SER A 632 16.18 12.05 -0.71
N SER A 633 16.44 11.10 0.18
CA SER A 633 16.93 11.39 1.54
C SER A 633 18.44 11.66 1.62
N GLY A 634 19.19 11.47 0.53
CA GLY A 634 20.64 11.56 0.52
C GLY A 634 21.32 10.38 1.23
N SER A 635 22.58 10.54 1.58
CA SER A 635 23.36 9.53 2.30
C SER A 635 23.40 9.77 3.81
N ILE A 636 23.77 8.74 4.58
CA ILE A 636 23.92 8.82 6.05
C ILE A 636 24.89 9.95 6.45
N SER A 637 25.98 10.14 5.71
CA SER A 637 26.97 11.20 6.01
C SER A 637 26.41 12.60 5.75
N GLN A 638 25.64 12.77 4.69
CA GLN A 638 24.99 14.03 4.35
C GLN A 638 23.89 14.37 5.36
N LEU A 639 23.01 13.42 5.69
CA LEU A 639 21.99 13.62 6.74
C LEU A 639 22.60 14.02 8.09
N LYS A 640 23.75 13.42 8.48
CA LYS A 640 24.44 13.80 9.71
C LYS A 640 24.89 15.26 9.70
N SER A 641 25.35 15.76 8.55
CA SER A 641 25.90 17.11 8.42
C SER A 641 24.85 18.23 8.46
N LEU A 642 23.64 17.98 7.95
CA LEU A 642 22.55 18.96 7.90
C LEU A 642 22.18 19.48 9.30
N ARG A 643 21.91 20.78 9.39
CA ARG A 643 21.51 21.45 10.63
C ARG A 643 20.17 22.18 10.46
N GLN A 644 19.53 22.56 11.55
CA GLN A 644 18.29 23.33 11.54
C GLN A 644 18.40 24.60 10.67
N GLY A 645 19.57 25.29 10.69
CA GLY A 645 19.81 26.47 9.86
C GLY A 645 19.75 26.18 8.36
N ASP A 646 20.18 24.97 7.93
CA ASP A 646 20.13 24.57 6.52
C ASP A 646 18.68 24.35 6.07
N LEU A 647 17.86 23.76 6.96
CA LEU A 647 16.43 23.56 6.72
C LEU A 647 15.68 24.90 6.59
N ARG A 648 15.97 25.85 7.50
CA ARG A 648 15.38 27.19 7.43
C ARG A 648 15.73 27.91 6.13
N LYS A 649 17.00 27.90 5.75
CA LYS A 649 17.47 28.49 4.48
C LYS A 649 16.82 27.82 3.28
N TRP A 650 16.68 26.49 3.31
CA TRP A 650 15.99 25.74 2.24
C TRP A 650 14.51 26.11 2.16
N HIS A 651 13.83 26.22 3.31
CA HIS A 651 12.45 26.65 3.38
C HIS A 651 12.26 28.11 2.89
N GLU A 652 13.18 29.02 3.21
CA GLU A 652 13.16 30.40 2.72
C GLU A 652 13.30 30.46 1.20
N SER A 653 14.03 29.51 0.57
CA SER A 653 14.12 29.40 -0.89
C SER A 653 12.84 28.87 -1.54
N TRP A 654 11.92 28.33 -0.77
CA TRP A 654 10.58 27.90 -1.17
C TRP A 654 9.62 29.08 -1.39
N ASN A 655 10.12 30.30 -1.52
CA ASN A 655 9.29 31.47 -1.82
C ASN A 655 8.19 31.12 -2.83
N PHE A 656 6.97 30.85 -2.34
CA PHE A 656 5.83 30.34 -3.07
C PHE A 656 5.79 30.87 -4.51
N PRO A 657 6.39 30.20 -5.49
CA PRO A 657 6.40 30.68 -6.86
C PRO A 657 5.01 30.57 -7.46
N THR A 658 4.73 31.39 -8.46
CA THR A 658 3.46 31.37 -9.23
C THR A 658 3.12 30.00 -9.83
N GLN A 659 4.08 29.05 -9.82
CA GLN A 659 3.90 27.65 -10.24
C GLN A 659 3.25 26.76 -9.17
N PHE A 660 3.12 27.24 -7.91
CA PHE A 660 2.36 26.50 -6.92
C PHE A 660 0.91 26.39 -7.36
N ASN A 661 0.38 25.18 -7.33
CA ASN A 661 -1.02 24.91 -7.56
C ASN A 661 -1.60 24.12 -6.40
N LEU A 662 -2.68 24.64 -5.84
CA LEU A 662 -3.52 23.90 -4.91
C LEU A 662 -4.62 23.23 -5.73
N SER A 663 -4.71 21.91 -5.66
CA SER A 663 -5.78 21.15 -6.30
C SER A 663 -6.70 20.55 -5.26
N ILE A 664 -8.01 20.66 -5.48
CA ILE A 664 -9.05 20.13 -4.61
C ILE A 664 -10.04 19.33 -5.46
N VAL A 665 -10.50 18.20 -4.96
CA VAL A 665 -11.48 17.31 -5.61
C VAL A 665 -12.54 16.94 -4.57
N GLY A 666 -13.81 17.27 -4.84
CA GLY A 666 -14.91 17.01 -3.89
C GLY A 666 -16.25 17.56 -4.35
N SER A 667 -17.26 17.62 -3.48
CA SER A 667 -18.63 18.02 -3.81
C SER A 667 -19.04 19.38 -3.26
N ILE A 668 -18.09 20.24 -2.87
CA ILE A 668 -18.33 21.59 -2.34
C ILE A 668 -18.60 22.56 -3.51
N SER A 669 -19.35 23.63 -3.30
CA SER A 669 -19.53 24.65 -4.36
C SER A 669 -18.23 25.38 -4.67
N PRO A 670 -17.98 25.78 -5.94
CA PRO A 670 -16.79 26.54 -6.30
C PRO A 670 -16.61 27.84 -5.51
N GLU A 671 -17.70 28.50 -5.16
CA GLU A 671 -17.74 29.75 -4.37
C GLU A 671 -17.27 29.50 -2.94
N GLU A 672 -17.68 28.41 -2.34
CA GLU A 672 -17.27 28.00 -1.00
C GLU A 672 -15.79 27.56 -0.99
N ILE A 673 -15.33 26.80 -1.99
CA ILE A 673 -13.90 26.48 -2.18
C ILE A 673 -13.07 27.75 -2.29
N TYR A 674 -13.54 28.75 -3.06
CA TYR A 674 -12.85 30.04 -3.15
C TYR A 674 -12.74 30.70 -1.76
N SER A 675 -13.86 30.79 -1.03
CA SER A 675 -13.88 31.39 0.31
C SER A 675 -12.91 30.71 1.28
N ILE A 676 -12.93 29.38 1.35
CA ILE A 676 -12.05 28.59 2.22
C ILE A 676 -10.57 28.80 1.84
N THR A 677 -10.25 28.67 0.55
CA THR A 677 -8.87 28.78 0.08
C THR A 677 -8.34 30.21 0.15
N GLN A 678 -9.17 31.23 -0.10
CA GLN A 678 -8.81 32.62 0.08
C GLN A 678 -8.46 32.95 1.54
N LYS A 679 -9.21 32.41 2.50
CA LYS A 679 -8.92 32.58 3.93
C LYS A 679 -7.60 31.93 4.34
N CYS A 680 -7.33 30.70 3.88
CA CYS A 680 -6.15 29.92 4.27
C CYS A 680 -4.86 30.37 3.56
N PHE A 681 -4.97 30.77 2.29
CA PHE A 681 -3.80 31.00 1.41
C PHE A 681 -3.75 32.39 0.76
N GLY A 682 -4.80 33.22 0.84
CA GLY A 682 -4.87 34.50 0.15
C GLY A 682 -3.86 35.55 0.62
N SER A 683 -3.29 35.40 1.82
CA SER A 683 -2.23 36.26 2.36
C SER A 683 -0.80 35.75 2.11
N VAL A 684 -0.63 34.58 1.46
CA VAL A 684 0.68 34.00 1.15
C VAL A 684 1.40 34.89 0.14
N PRO A 685 2.62 35.35 0.43
CA PRO A 685 3.40 36.13 -0.53
C PRO A 685 3.84 35.22 -1.69
N LEU A 686 3.58 35.65 -2.92
CA LEU A 686 4.04 34.94 -4.13
C LEU A 686 5.26 35.69 -4.69
N ASN A 687 6.27 34.94 -5.08
CA ASN A 687 7.47 35.43 -5.71
C ASN A 687 7.52 34.99 -7.19
N ASP A 688 7.86 35.89 -8.10
CA ASP A 688 7.94 35.62 -9.54
C ASP A 688 9.26 34.98 -9.99
N TYR A 689 10.14 34.63 -9.08
CA TYR A 689 11.41 34.00 -9.43
C TYR A 689 11.22 32.49 -9.60
N PRO A 690 11.36 31.97 -10.85
CA PRO A 690 11.37 30.53 -11.05
C PRO A 690 12.58 29.92 -10.32
N PRO A 691 12.41 28.77 -9.67
CA PRO A 691 13.52 28.06 -9.06
C PRO A 691 14.59 27.74 -10.12
N THR A 692 15.87 27.91 -9.77
CA THR A 692 16.97 27.54 -10.66
C THR A 692 17.06 26.02 -10.75
N LEU A 693 16.58 25.44 -11.84
CA LEU A 693 16.68 24.02 -12.10
C LEU A 693 18.13 23.69 -12.49
N HIS A 694 18.83 22.91 -11.68
CA HIS A 694 20.08 22.30 -12.08
C HIS A 694 19.79 21.15 -13.02
N GLN A 695 20.25 21.23 -14.28
CA GLN A 695 20.13 20.09 -15.17
C GLN A 695 21.01 18.95 -14.66
N PRO A 696 20.47 17.73 -14.50
CA PRO A 696 21.28 16.58 -14.11
C PRO A 696 22.35 16.34 -15.18
N MET A 697 23.60 16.26 -14.73
CA MET A 697 24.71 15.93 -15.64
C MET A 697 24.70 14.43 -15.90
N TYR A 698 24.54 14.03 -17.15
CA TYR A 698 24.68 12.65 -17.59
C TYR A 698 26.17 12.31 -17.78
N GLN A 699 26.61 11.20 -17.23
CA GLN A 699 27.82 10.54 -17.69
C GLN A 699 27.43 9.32 -18.51
N SER A 700 27.47 9.44 -19.81
CA SER A 700 27.36 8.28 -20.69
C SER A 700 28.70 7.53 -20.68
N SER A 701 28.80 6.47 -19.89
CA SER A 701 29.85 5.44 -20.08
C SER A 701 29.15 4.17 -20.57
N PRO A 702 29.32 3.79 -21.84
CA PRO A 702 28.66 2.62 -22.38
C PRO A 702 29.22 1.32 -21.77
N LYS A 703 28.29 0.36 -21.61
CA LYS A 703 28.54 -1.03 -21.16
C LYS A 703 29.23 -1.16 -19.80
N GLN A 704 28.43 -1.15 -18.76
CA GLN A 704 28.88 -1.64 -17.45
C GLN A 704 28.10 -2.89 -17.07
N LEU A 705 28.75 -4.03 -17.05
CA LEU A 705 28.28 -5.22 -16.37
C LEU A 705 28.98 -5.30 -15.02
N ARG A 706 28.22 -5.29 -13.93
CA ARG A 706 28.71 -5.48 -12.56
C ARG A 706 28.00 -6.66 -11.90
N GLN A 707 28.77 -7.61 -11.43
CA GLN A 707 28.28 -8.73 -10.63
C GLN A 707 28.76 -8.57 -9.20
N VAL A 708 27.85 -8.66 -8.24
CA VAL A 708 28.12 -8.65 -6.81
C VAL A 708 27.65 -9.98 -6.22
N LYS A 709 28.51 -10.67 -5.50
CA LYS A 709 28.17 -11.90 -4.78
C LYS A 709 27.69 -11.55 -3.38
N LYS A 710 26.50 -11.97 -3.04
CA LYS A 710 25.92 -11.90 -1.67
C LYS A 710 25.25 -13.25 -1.44
N ASN A 711 25.52 -13.89 -0.31
CA ASN A 711 24.93 -15.20 -0.01
C ASN A 711 23.42 -15.05 0.21
N ILE A 712 22.67 -15.02 -0.89
CA ILE A 712 21.21 -14.92 -0.96
C ILE A 712 20.68 -16.10 -1.77
N GLY A 713 19.52 -16.63 -1.39
CA GLY A 713 18.93 -17.81 -2.05
C GLY A 713 18.51 -17.60 -3.51
N GLN A 714 18.44 -16.34 -3.96
CA GLN A 714 18.03 -15.93 -5.31
C GLN A 714 19.07 -15.01 -5.96
N ALA A 715 19.01 -14.92 -7.28
CA ALA A 715 19.74 -13.89 -8.04
C ALA A 715 18.78 -12.81 -8.55
N ILE A 716 19.26 -11.58 -8.59
CA ILE A 716 18.54 -10.40 -9.06
C ILE A 716 19.30 -9.76 -10.21
N ILE A 717 18.68 -9.69 -11.36
CA ILE A 717 19.20 -9.03 -12.56
C ILE A 717 18.47 -7.70 -12.70
N ASN A 718 19.22 -6.59 -12.76
CA ASN A 718 18.72 -5.27 -13.17
C ASN A 718 19.40 -4.90 -14.48
N LEU A 719 18.63 -4.65 -15.52
CA LEU A 719 19.08 -4.17 -16.82
C LEU A 719 18.28 -2.93 -17.19
N GLY A 720 18.95 -1.82 -17.45
CA GLY A 720 18.25 -0.58 -17.73
C GLY A 720 19.15 0.49 -18.34
N GLY A 721 18.60 1.69 -18.50
CA GLY A 721 19.30 2.81 -19.11
C GLY A 721 18.55 4.11 -18.98
N PHE A 722 19.08 5.15 -19.64
CA PHE A 722 18.36 6.43 -19.76
C PHE A 722 17.25 6.34 -20.79
N ALA A 723 16.27 7.25 -20.66
CA ALA A 723 15.14 7.41 -21.56
C ALA A 723 14.89 8.92 -21.84
N GLY A 724 13.95 9.21 -22.73
CA GLY A 724 13.56 10.57 -23.07
C GLY A 724 12.95 11.34 -21.90
N PRO A 725 13.02 12.68 -21.92
CA PRO A 725 12.44 13.53 -20.89
C PRO A 725 10.92 13.51 -20.94
N ALA A 726 10.26 13.80 -19.82
CA ALA A 726 8.80 13.93 -19.74
C ALA A 726 8.28 15.11 -20.61
N SER A 727 9.10 16.12 -20.84
CA SER A 727 8.78 17.27 -21.72
C SER A 727 8.56 16.88 -23.18
N ASP A 728 9.13 15.76 -23.66
CA ASP A 728 8.73 15.16 -24.93
C ASP A 728 7.49 14.27 -24.71
N VAL A 729 6.33 14.89 -24.64
CA VAL A 729 5.06 14.28 -24.28
C VAL A 729 4.73 13.07 -25.16
N LYS A 730 5.01 13.14 -26.46
CA LYS A 730 4.69 12.06 -27.39
C LYS A 730 5.57 10.84 -27.15
N GLN A 731 6.87 11.04 -27.06
CA GLN A 731 7.84 9.96 -26.79
C GLN A 731 7.63 9.37 -25.39
N ASN A 732 7.36 10.22 -24.40
CA ASN A 732 7.09 9.79 -23.03
C ASN A 732 5.82 8.90 -22.95
N THR A 733 4.73 9.30 -23.62
CA THR A 733 3.51 8.48 -23.70
C THR A 733 3.78 7.15 -24.40
N ALA A 734 4.52 7.15 -25.51
CA ALA A 734 4.91 5.95 -26.22
C ALA A 734 5.78 5.03 -25.36
N PHE A 735 6.67 5.58 -24.53
CA PHE A 735 7.51 4.79 -23.62
C PHE A 735 6.70 4.15 -22.50
N HIS A 736 5.70 4.82 -21.94
CA HIS A 736 4.79 4.23 -20.95
C HIS A 736 4.04 3.02 -21.54
N ILE A 737 3.56 3.11 -22.78
CA ILE A 737 2.93 1.98 -23.48
C ILE A 737 3.95 0.85 -23.70
N LEU A 738 5.14 1.19 -24.19
CA LEU A 738 6.22 0.23 -24.43
C LEU A 738 6.62 -0.52 -23.15
N ALA A 739 6.68 0.19 -22.00
CA ALA A 739 6.97 -0.41 -20.71
C ALA A 739 5.95 -1.50 -20.33
N GLN A 740 4.66 -1.28 -20.61
CA GLN A 740 3.62 -2.29 -20.36
C GLN A 740 3.81 -3.53 -21.22
N VAL A 741 4.14 -3.35 -22.50
CA VAL A 741 4.38 -4.48 -23.42
C VAL A 741 5.62 -5.28 -23.02
N ILE A 742 6.67 -4.62 -22.53
CA ILE A 742 7.92 -5.30 -22.14
C ILE A 742 7.73 -6.07 -20.85
N GLY A 743 7.27 -5.44 -19.77
CA GLY A 743 7.26 -6.06 -18.45
C GLY A 743 6.25 -5.44 -17.46
N GLY A 744 5.15 -4.84 -17.95
CA GLY A 744 4.20 -4.13 -17.07
C GLY A 744 3.28 -5.05 -16.26
N ASP A 745 2.76 -6.13 -16.86
CA ASP A 745 1.80 -7.03 -16.21
C ASP A 745 1.83 -8.43 -16.86
N LEU A 746 0.89 -9.29 -16.48
CA LEU A 746 0.74 -10.70 -16.91
C LEU A 746 0.73 -10.89 -18.44
N PHE A 747 0.29 -9.90 -19.20
CA PHE A 747 0.28 -9.94 -20.67
C PHE A 747 1.63 -9.56 -21.31
N SER A 748 2.60 -9.11 -20.54
CA SER A 748 3.89 -8.61 -21.04
C SER A 748 4.79 -9.71 -21.61
N ARG A 749 5.72 -9.34 -22.51
CA ARG A 749 6.66 -10.27 -23.12
C ARG A 749 7.59 -10.92 -22.08
N MET A 750 8.06 -10.15 -21.08
CA MET A 750 8.90 -10.69 -20.01
C MET A 750 8.16 -11.76 -19.21
N PHE A 751 6.92 -11.51 -18.83
CA PHE A 751 6.11 -12.47 -18.09
C PHE A 751 5.88 -13.74 -18.92
N LYS A 752 5.41 -13.62 -20.15
CA LYS A 752 5.13 -14.76 -21.05
C LYS A 752 6.35 -15.61 -21.32
N ILE A 753 7.50 -14.99 -21.56
CA ILE A 753 8.71 -15.72 -21.98
C ILE A 753 9.45 -16.22 -20.72
N LEU A 754 9.85 -15.35 -19.81
CA LEU A 754 10.73 -15.73 -18.69
C LEU A 754 10.02 -16.57 -17.64
N ARG A 755 8.75 -16.25 -17.33
CA ARG A 755 7.97 -16.95 -16.29
C ARG A 755 7.16 -18.08 -16.87
N GLU A 756 6.29 -17.83 -17.86
CA GLU A 756 5.35 -18.83 -18.34
C GLU A 756 5.98 -19.91 -19.23
N GLN A 757 6.81 -19.51 -20.18
CA GLN A 757 7.38 -20.45 -21.15
C GLN A 757 8.58 -21.22 -20.59
N TYR A 758 9.47 -20.53 -19.88
CA TYR A 758 10.74 -21.12 -19.39
C TYR A 758 10.76 -21.42 -17.89
N GLY A 759 9.89 -20.79 -17.07
CA GLY A 759 9.87 -20.98 -15.63
C GLY A 759 11.15 -20.49 -14.92
N PHE A 760 11.90 -19.58 -15.54
CA PHE A 760 13.17 -19.09 -14.99
C PHE A 760 13.00 -18.00 -13.94
N ALA A 761 11.87 -17.30 -13.95
CA ALA A 761 11.66 -16.16 -13.08
C ALA A 761 10.33 -16.27 -12.31
N TYR A 762 10.40 -16.02 -11.02
CA TYR A 762 9.20 -15.81 -10.22
C TYR A 762 8.61 -14.41 -10.49
N GLN A 763 9.45 -13.40 -10.45
CA GLN A 763 9.02 -12.01 -10.67
C GLN A 763 9.85 -11.36 -11.77
N THR A 764 9.15 -10.69 -12.67
CA THR A 764 9.72 -9.86 -13.71
C THR A 764 9.00 -8.54 -13.75
N GLY A 765 9.67 -7.47 -14.16
CA GLY A 765 9.02 -6.18 -14.34
C GLY A 765 9.87 -5.22 -15.16
N PHE A 766 9.22 -4.14 -15.60
CA PHE A 766 9.84 -3.06 -16.32
C PHE A 766 9.33 -1.73 -15.79
N ASP A 767 10.19 -1.01 -15.08
CA ASP A 767 9.91 0.30 -14.52
C ASP A 767 10.38 1.40 -15.46
N PHE A 768 9.54 2.39 -15.70
CA PHE A 768 9.90 3.61 -16.40
C PHE A 768 9.53 4.83 -15.57
N ASN A 769 10.50 5.71 -15.37
CA ASN A 769 10.33 6.97 -14.68
C ASN A 769 10.92 8.10 -15.52
N SER A 770 10.22 9.23 -15.59
CA SER A 770 10.69 10.40 -16.30
C SER A 770 10.40 11.68 -15.52
N ILE A 771 11.34 12.61 -15.59
CA ILE A 771 11.19 14.00 -15.16
C ILE A 771 11.29 14.91 -16.38
N ASN A 772 11.00 16.20 -16.20
CA ASN A 772 11.01 17.17 -17.30
C ASN A 772 12.30 17.16 -18.15
N SER A 773 13.44 16.83 -17.56
CA SER A 773 14.76 16.88 -18.23
C SER A 773 15.30 15.52 -18.67
N VAL A 774 14.85 14.40 -18.08
CA VAL A 774 15.38 13.05 -18.32
C VAL A 774 14.41 11.95 -17.90
N GLY A 775 14.48 10.81 -18.61
CA GLY A 775 13.88 9.56 -18.19
C GLY A 775 14.94 8.50 -17.93
N PHE A 776 14.54 7.47 -17.20
CA PHE A 776 15.31 6.23 -17.03
C PHE A 776 14.36 5.04 -16.90
N TRP A 777 14.84 3.88 -17.30
CA TRP A 777 14.10 2.64 -17.23
C TRP A 777 14.95 1.52 -16.62
N ASN A 778 14.30 0.57 -15.97
CA ASN A 778 14.89 -0.61 -15.40
C ASN A 778 13.99 -1.82 -15.64
N SER A 779 14.53 -2.87 -16.24
CA SER A 779 13.92 -4.19 -16.24
C SER A 779 14.60 -5.05 -15.16
N PHE A 780 13.78 -5.78 -14.40
CA PHE A 780 14.30 -6.66 -13.36
C PHE A 780 13.77 -8.08 -13.51
N VAL A 781 14.63 -9.04 -13.11
CA VAL A 781 14.30 -10.48 -13.12
C VAL A 781 14.83 -11.10 -11.84
N TYR A 782 13.96 -11.78 -11.08
CA TYR A 782 14.33 -12.57 -9.91
C TYR A 782 14.28 -14.04 -10.28
N CYS A 783 15.43 -14.72 -10.16
CA CYS A 783 15.60 -16.09 -10.63
C CYS A 783 16.52 -16.92 -9.73
N ASP A 784 16.54 -18.22 -9.93
CA ASP A 784 17.58 -19.09 -9.34
C ASP A 784 18.96 -18.67 -9.85
N PRO A 785 20.01 -18.67 -9.02
CA PRO A 785 21.39 -18.34 -9.45
C PRO A 785 21.89 -19.12 -10.66
N LYS A 786 21.43 -20.36 -10.86
CA LYS A 786 21.75 -21.18 -12.05
C LYS A 786 21.18 -20.62 -13.35
N ASP A 787 20.05 -19.90 -13.28
CA ASP A 787 19.28 -19.40 -14.41
C ASP A 787 19.61 -17.95 -14.81
N VAL A 788 20.58 -17.31 -14.14
CA VAL A 788 21.00 -15.92 -14.42
C VAL A 788 21.42 -15.72 -15.88
N LYS A 789 22.27 -16.60 -16.42
CA LYS A 789 22.77 -16.46 -17.80
C LYS A 789 21.66 -16.63 -18.84
N PRO A 790 20.82 -17.70 -18.79
CA PRO A 790 19.72 -17.84 -19.74
C PRO A 790 18.68 -16.74 -19.61
N SER A 791 18.33 -16.31 -18.38
CA SER A 791 17.38 -15.21 -18.16
C SER A 791 17.87 -13.89 -18.74
N LEU A 792 19.13 -13.53 -18.51
CA LEU A 792 19.73 -12.34 -19.09
C LEU A 792 19.73 -12.37 -20.61
N LYS A 793 20.06 -13.52 -21.20
CA LYS A 793 20.05 -13.69 -22.65
C LYS A 793 18.65 -13.52 -23.25
N LEU A 794 17.63 -14.10 -22.61
CA LEU A 794 16.25 -13.95 -23.04
C LEU A 794 15.79 -12.50 -22.91
N LEU A 795 16.07 -11.84 -21.78
CA LEU A 795 15.74 -10.44 -21.58
C LEU A 795 16.35 -9.54 -22.66
N GLN A 796 17.65 -9.71 -22.94
CA GLN A 796 18.32 -9.00 -24.02
C GLN A 796 17.71 -9.32 -25.39
N GLY A 797 17.29 -10.58 -25.61
CA GLY A 797 16.59 -11.02 -26.82
C GLY A 797 15.26 -10.32 -27.01
N ILE A 798 14.45 -10.17 -25.95
CA ILE A 798 13.16 -9.46 -25.97
C ILE A 798 13.37 -7.99 -26.37
N LEU A 799 14.31 -7.29 -25.73
CA LEU A 799 14.60 -5.89 -26.05
C LEU A 799 15.12 -5.72 -27.47
N LYS A 800 15.99 -6.61 -27.93
CA LYS A 800 16.50 -6.62 -29.29
C LYS A 800 15.41 -6.83 -30.33
N ASP A 801 14.51 -7.81 -30.09
CA ASP A 801 13.38 -8.10 -31.00
C ASP A 801 12.46 -6.88 -31.16
N ILE A 802 12.18 -6.19 -30.06
CA ILE A 802 11.40 -4.94 -30.08
C ILE A 802 12.10 -3.84 -30.90
N CYS A 803 13.41 -3.70 -30.79
CA CYS A 803 14.16 -2.72 -31.58
C CYS A 803 14.20 -3.08 -33.07
N GLU A 804 14.26 -4.38 -33.42
CA GLU A 804 14.36 -4.85 -34.81
C GLU A 804 12.99 -4.96 -35.50
N ASN A 805 11.99 -5.51 -34.81
CA ASN A 805 10.69 -5.88 -35.36
C ASN A 805 9.52 -5.02 -34.84
N GLY A 806 9.72 -4.26 -33.75
CA GLY A 806 8.65 -3.50 -33.09
C GLY A 806 7.74 -4.37 -32.22
N ILE A 807 6.54 -3.85 -31.99
CA ILE A 807 5.46 -4.56 -31.31
C ILE A 807 4.30 -4.80 -32.28
N THR A 808 3.42 -5.75 -31.97
CA THR A 808 2.22 -6.02 -32.78
C THR A 808 1.13 -5.01 -32.53
N ALA A 809 0.17 -4.89 -33.46
CA ALA A 809 -1.01 -4.03 -33.29
C ALA A 809 -1.87 -4.47 -32.09
N ASP A 810 -1.91 -5.76 -31.81
CA ASP A 810 -2.66 -6.32 -30.68
C ASP A 810 -1.99 -5.99 -29.34
N GLU A 811 -0.66 -6.07 -29.24
CA GLU A 811 0.10 -5.63 -28.06
C GLU A 811 -0.09 -4.13 -27.80
N LEU A 812 -0.06 -3.30 -28.85
CA LEU A 812 -0.32 -1.86 -28.74
C LEU A 812 -1.72 -1.60 -28.19
N LEU A 813 -2.74 -2.21 -28.77
CA LEU A 813 -4.14 -2.03 -28.34
C LEU A 813 -4.36 -2.50 -26.90
N THR A 814 -3.77 -3.64 -26.54
CA THR A 814 -3.87 -4.18 -25.18
C THR A 814 -3.23 -3.23 -24.16
N ALA A 815 -2.03 -2.74 -24.42
CA ALA A 815 -1.34 -1.81 -23.50
C ALA A 815 -2.05 -0.45 -23.40
N GLN A 816 -2.60 0.06 -24.52
CA GLN A 816 -3.40 1.30 -24.53
C GLN A 816 -4.65 1.15 -23.65
N ASN A 817 -5.43 0.10 -23.87
CA ASN A 817 -6.67 -0.14 -23.12
C ASN A 817 -6.38 -0.39 -21.64
N TYR A 818 -5.34 -1.15 -21.32
CA TYR A 818 -4.89 -1.37 -19.95
C TYR A 818 -4.55 -0.06 -19.21
N LEU A 819 -3.71 0.79 -19.81
CA LEU A 819 -3.34 2.08 -19.22
C LEU A 819 -4.54 3.02 -19.02
N ILE A 820 -5.50 3.01 -19.95
CA ILE A 820 -6.73 3.77 -19.83
C ILE A 820 -7.59 3.23 -18.69
N GLY A 821 -7.74 1.92 -18.60
CA GLY A 821 -8.47 1.25 -17.52
C GLY A 821 -7.88 1.56 -16.15
N MET A 822 -6.56 1.38 -15.99
CA MET A 822 -5.86 1.69 -14.74
C MET A 822 -6.03 3.16 -14.32
N ASN A 823 -5.99 4.09 -15.29
CA ASN A 823 -6.23 5.51 -15.00
C ASN A 823 -7.66 5.77 -14.49
N ARG A 824 -8.65 5.00 -14.97
CA ARG A 824 -10.04 5.10 -14.48
C ARG A 824 -10.17 4.56 -13.06
N PHE A 825 -9.50 3.43 -12.75
CA PHE A 825 -9.47 2.86 -11.39
C PHE A 825 -8.80 3.83 -10.39
N ASP A 826 -7.64 4.38 -10.73
CA ASP A 826 -6.96 5.39 -9.92
C ASP A 826 -7.85 6.62 -9.67
N SER A 827 -8.71 6.97 -10.63
CA SER A 827 -9.61 8.12 -10.55
C SER A 827 -10.78 7.95 -9.57
N GLU A 828 -10.95 6.78 -8.95
CA GLU A 828 -11.87 6.63 -7.81
C GLU A 828 -11.34 7.36 -6.57
N ASN A 829 -10.01 7.45 -6.41
CA ASN A 829 -9.37 8.07 -5.26
C ASN A 829 -9.23 9.61 -5.42
N VAL A 830 -10.00 10.36 -4.64
CA VAL A 830 -10.01 11.84 -4.71
C VAL A 830 -8.64 12.47 -4.38
N SER A 831 -7.87 11.88 -3.46
CA SER A 831 -6.54 12.36 -3.10
C SER A 831 -5.51 12.10 -4.20
N TRP A 832 -5.65 10.97 -4.94
CA TRP A 832 -4.84 10.69 -6.11
C TRP A 832 -5.11 11.71 -7.22
N GLN A 833 -6.38 11.97 -7.52
CA GLN A 833 -6.75 12.98 -8.52
C GLN A 833 -6.18 14.35 -8.18
N ALA A 834 -6.41 14.84 -6.94
CA ALA A 834 -5.90 16.12 -6.50
C ALA A 834 -4.37 16.20 -6.62
N SER A 835 -3.64 15.16 -6.19
CA SER A 835 -2.18 15.13 -6.26
C SER A 835 -1.65 15.05 -7.70
N SER A 836 -2.31 14.32 -8.58
CA SER A 836 -1.92 14.20 -10.00
C SER A 836 -2.09 15.53 -10.74
N ILE A 837 -3.22 16.24 -10.53
CA ILE A 837 -3.46 17.56 -11.10
C ILE A 837 -2.44 18.57 -10.57
N ALA A 838 -2.25 18.63 -9.25
CA ALA A 838 -1.30 19.55 -8.63
C ALA A 838 0.13 19.34 -9.16
N ASN A 839 0.56 18.07 -9.29
CA ASN A 839 1.87 17.71 -9.81
C ASN A 839 2.09 18.19 -11.25
N LEU A 840 1.16 17.90 -12.14
CA LEU A 840 1.27 18.29 -13.54
C LEU A 840 1.36 19.82 -13.71
N ILE A 841 0.53 20.57 -12.98
CA ILE A 841 0.57 22.04 -13.06
C ILE A 841 1.87 22.60 -12.45
N ALA A 842 2.39 22.01 -11.37
CA ALA A 842 3.68 22.41 -10.81
C ALA A 842 4.86 22.15 -11.75
N LEU A 843 4.73 21.17 -12.65
CA LEU A 843 5.71 20.88 -13.72
C LEU A 843 5.55 21.79 -14.96
N GLY A 844 4.56 22.70 -14.96
CA GLY A 844 4.34 23.65 -16.03
C GLY A 844 3.37 23.18 -17.14
N TYR A 845 2.69 22.03 -16.92
CA TYR A 845 1.62 21.60 -17.83
C TYR A 845 0.30 22.32 -17.49
N ASP A 846 -0.58 22.42 -18.45
CA ASP A 846 -1.94 22.92 -18.26
C ASP A 846 -2.91 21.80 -17.86
N LEU A 847 -4.13 22.17 -17.48
CA LEU A 847 -5.18 21.21 -17.13
C LEU A 847 -5.59 20.33 -18.33
N ASP A 848 -5.51 20.87 -19.56
CA ASP A 848 -5.84 20.11 -20.77
C ASP A 848 -4.89 18.93 -20.97
N HIS A 849 -3.64 19.03 -20.49
CA HIS A 849 -2.72 17.91 -20.47
C HIS A 849 -3.23 16.75 -19.59
N PHE A 850 -3.85 17.05 -18.45
CA PHE A 850 -4.47 16.01 -17.62
C PHE A 850 -5.72 15.43 -18.30
N LEU A 851 -6.59 16.27 -18.82
CA LEU A 851 -7.87 15.88 -19.44
C LEU A 851 -7.70 15.06 -20.72
N SER A 852 -6.71 15.37 -21.54
CA SER A 852 -6.44 14.68 -22.81
C SER A 852 -5.59 13.40 -22.68
N ARG A 853 -5.36 12.90 -21.45
CA ARG A 853 -4.48 11.74 -21.22
C ARG A 853 -4.93 10.49 -21.97
N GLU A 854 -6.22 10.14 -21.94
CA GLU A 854 -6.75 8.98 -22.67
C GLU A 854 -6.59 9.15 -24.19
N GLU A 855 -6.86 10.34 -24.70
CA GLU A 855 -6.70 10.65 -26.12
C GLU A 855 -5.24 10.53 -26.56
N ARG A 856 -4.30 11.06 -25.77
CA ARG A 856 -2.86 10.93 -26.05
C ARG A 856 -2.42 9.46 -26.10
N ILE A 857 -2.90 8.62 -25.16
CA ILE A 857 -2.60 7.19 -25.16
C ILE A 857 -3.14 6.54 -26.44
N ARG A 858 -4.38 6.83 -26.85
CA ARG A 858 -5.00 6.26 -28.06
C ARG A 858 -4.29 6.68 -29.35
N ASN A 859 -3.73 7.89 -29.38
CA ASN A 859 -3.10 8.47 -30.57
C ASN A 859 -1.67 7.97 -30.83
N VAL A 860 -1.08 7.19 -29.91
CA VAL A 860 0.25 6.58 -30.12
C VAL A 860 0.15 5.48 -31.19
N THR A 861 1.05 5.53 -32.16
CA THR A 861 1.11 4.59 -33.28
C THR A 861 2.25 3.57 -33.13
N LEU A 862 2.21 2.49 -33.91
CA LEU A 862 3.32 1.51 -33.97
C LEU A 862 4.65 2.17 -34.40
N SER A 863 4.60 3.18 -35.27
CA SER A 863 5.79 3.95 -35.69
C SER A 863 6.39 4.76 -34.54
N ASP A 864 5.56 5.30 -33.65
CA ASP A 864 6.01 6.04 -32.47
C ASP A 864 6.70 5.09 -31.47
N ILE A 865 6.13 3.92 -31.25
CA ILE A 865 6.71 2.87 -30.41
C ILE A 865 8.06 2.40 -30.96
N PHE A 866 8.12 2.11 -32.27
CA PHE A 866 9.35 1.67 -32.92
C PHE A 866 10.47 2.71 -32.82
N THR A 867 10.13 3.97 -33.07
CA THR A 867 11.06 5.11 -32.93
C THR A 867 11.58 5.24 -31.50
N THR A 868 10.68 5.15 -30.53
CA THR A 868 11.00 5.24 -29.10
C THR A 868 11.91 4.10 -28.64
N ALA A 869 11.63 2.87 -29.07
CA ALA A 869 12.46 1.70 -28.76
C ALA A 869 13.89 1.87 -29.31
N ASN A 870 14.04 2.26 -30.56
CA ASN A 870 15.34 2.48 -31.20
C ASN A 870 16.11 3.68 -30.61
N ASN A 871 15.41 4.67 -30.05
CA ASN A 871 16.09 5.78 -29.36
C ASN A 871 16.68 5.36 -28.01
N TRP A 872 16.08 4.40 -27.30
CA TRP A 872 16.37 4.23 -25.87
C TRP A 872 16.68 2.81 -25.41
N LEU A 873 16.28 1.74 -26.14
CA LEU A 873 16.45 0.35 -25.72
C LEU A 873 17.63 -0.37 -26.39
N LEU A 874 18.46 0.31 -27.15
CA LEU A 874 19.57 -0.30 -27.88
C LEU A 874 20.60 -0.89 -26.91
N PRO A 875 21.22 -2.08 -27.23
CA PRO A 875 22.13 -2.81 -26.34
C PRO A 875 23.35 -2.03 -25.86
N GLU A 876 23.83 -1.09 -26.64
CA GLU A 876 24.97 -0.23 -26.29
C GLU A 876 24.67 0.79 -25.19
N LYS A 877 23.39 0.99 -24.90
CA LYS A 877 22.90 1.91 -23.85
C LYS A 877 22.57 1.21 -22.53
N HIS A 878 22.79 -0.11 -22.43
CA HIS A 878 22.42 -0.90 -21.28
C HIS A 878 23.42 -0.83 -20.12
N TYR A 879 22.91 -0.68 -18.92
CA TYR A 879 23.61 -0.85 -17.64
C TYR A 879 23.08 -2.11 -16.98
N ILE A 880 23.94 -3.10 -16.71
CA ILE A 880 23.55 -4.41 -16.20
C ILE A 880 24.18 -4.61 -14.82
N HIS A 881 23.35 -4.84 -13.83
CA HIS A 881 23.78 -5.20 -12.48
C HIS A 881 23.18 -6.55 -12.08
N ILE A 882 24.00 -7.46 -11.57
CA ILE A 882 23.61 -8.77 -11.10
C ILE A 882 24.03 -8.90 -9.64
N LEU A 883 23.08 -9.19 -8.77
CA LEU A 883 23.28 -9.60 -7.39
C LEU A 883 22.99 -11.11 -7.30
N SER A 884 23.96 -11.93 -6.84
CA SER A 884 23.80 -13.40 -6.78
C SER A 884 24.62 -14.02 -5.65
#